data_caf96a91f156d3dd058908b4ada35b84
#
_entry.id   caf96a91f156d3dd058908b4ada35b84
#
_cell.length_a   1.000
_cell.length_b   1.000
_cell.length_c   1.000
_cell.angle_alpha   90.00
_cell.angle_beta   90.00
_cell.angle_gamma   90.00
#
_symmetry.space_group_name_H-M   'P 1'
#
loop_
_entity.id
_entity.type
_entity.pdbx_description
1 polymer ?
#
loop_
_entity_poly.entity_id
_entity_poly.type
_entity_poly.pdbx_seq_one_letter_code
_entity_poly.pdbx_strand_id
1 'polypeptide(L)'
;MKGALVFLTVLLVAAVAQAMPLDSKRLPKNSEGREFWVCFMKNFREETKTQGQGTDKRRLQLFITASGEARVRVQAEGIRFDTTIVVRANSVVSLLLPTSVMLSAVGVPERRAIHVTSDSNISVYGLNTRYQTTDTYMALPVQALGTEYRVMGYTKLAPDLLSGFSIVAIEDGTEVTVTPTALVKGGRIPNKPYTIRLRRGDVYTAEAEWESVGACDLTGSSVSANKPVSVFSGHTCAYVPVRIEACNHLVEQIPPISSWGKHFYLGMLKERSKYTYRVVATQPETKVFEESRLVAVLRPGEFFENQNVARHVQLTVDKPVLVAQFAQGFKNGDSVGDPMMILVSPTQQFLKDYRFATPIDGDWHHYINVVAPSSSIRDLRLNGRRLDSAVFVRLGESRYSIAQLSVPFGTHTIRGSEPFGLYNYGFGFGRDAYDAYGNMSGQSFEEIRPQRDTIPPLAEGFVRRDDYAVTFRDDRAADKGMAAVKVVFSNALEAEIPKIESGVPLVSVRIRPNVPGVSGRIVLQATDEAGNSTYVTVCHAFDPQSDRYAYTLSEDRDAVCAEDQAWFAGAYVGVAHSFHTASFIATGELAPPGVGFSSGQGTGGWVGGMLGKRLTSRFSVGARLTLQSVGGVLSSADSTVVPVFDPGTESFV
;
A
#
# COMPACT_ATOMS: atom_id res chain seq x y z
N MET A 1 -44.84 73.48 16.25
CA MET A 1 -43.80 72.98 17.15
C MET A 1 -43.22 71.72 16.44
N LYS A 2 -41.92 71.67 16.27
CA LYS A 2 -41.18 70.92 15.27
C LYS A 2 -41.01 69.48 15.69
N GLY A 3 -41.51 68.56 14.87
CA GLY A 3 -41.22 67.11 14.97
C GLY A 3 -40.02 66.76 14.11
N ALA A 4 -39.03 66.14 14.71
CA ALA A 4 -37.84 65.64 14.02
C ALA A 4 -38.12 64.25 13.46
N LEU A 5 -37.96 64.11 12.16
CA LEU A 5 -38.06 62.85 11.41
C LEU A 5 -36.69 62.19 11.38
N VAL A 6 -36.56 61.03 12.03
CA VAL A 6 -35.34 60.25 12.01
C VAL A 6 -35.41 59.29 10.82
N PHE A 7 -34.55 59.50 9.82
CA PHE A 7 -34.37 58.58 8.70
C PHE A 7 -33.44 57.41 9.11
N LEU A 8 -34.00 56.23 9.15
CA LEU A 8 -33.24 55.00 9.37
C LEU A 8 -32.76 54.48 8.00
N THR A 9 -31.50 54.67 7.65
CA THR A 9 -30.88 54.15 6.43
C THR A 9 -30.46 52.71 6.67
N VAL A 10 -31.20 51.78 6.13
CA VAL A 10 -30.81 50.34 6.13
C VAL A 10 -29.83 50.15 4.98
N LEU A 11 -28.55 49.92 5.30
CA LEU A 11 -27.54 49.49 4.33
C LEU A 11 -27.74 48.01 4.07
N LEU A 12 -28.30 47.67 2.91
CA LEU A 12 -28.32 46.31 2.37
C LEU A 12 -26.92 46.02 1.83
N VAL A 13 -26.08 45.32 2.58
CA VAL A 13 -24.83 44.74 2.07
C VAL A 13 -25.22 43.49 1.25
N ALA A 14 -25.32 43.63 -0.05
CA ALA A 14 -25.40 42.51 -0.97
C ALA A 14 -24.03 41.80 -0.99
N ALA A 15 -23.90 40.69 -0.24
CA ALA A 15 -22.79 39.78 -0.41
C ALA A 15 -22.89 39.16 -1.81
N VAL A 16 -22.13 39.69 -2.75
CA VAL A 16 -21.85 39.02 -4.01
C VAL A 16 -20.98 37.81 -3.68
N ALA A 17 -21.62 36.67 -3.52
CA ALA A 17 -20.92 35.40 -3.56
C ALA A 17 -20.31 35.29 -4.97
N GLN A 18 -19.02 35.64 -5.09
CA GLN A 18 -18.23 35.23 -6.23
C GLN A 18 -18.26 33.71 -6.23
N ALA A 19 -19.10 33.16 -7.11
CA ALA A 19 -19.00 31.75 -7.48
C ALA A 19 -17.57 31.57 -7.98
N MET A 20 -16.73 30.91 -7.18
CA MET A 20 -15.49 30.37 -7.68
C MET A 20 -15.85 29.59 -8.94
N PRO A 21 -15.12 29.78 -10.06
CA PRO A 21 -15.34 28.94 -11.23
C PRO A 21 -15.18 27.50 -10.73
N LEU A 22 -16.25 26.70 -10.89
CA LEU A 22 -16.19 25.25 -10.74
C LEU A 22 -15.01 24.80 -11.59
N ASP A 23 -13.94 24.44 -10.91
CA ASP A 23 -12.74 23.87 -11.52
C ASP A 23 -13.23 22.79 -12.49
N SER A 24 -12.98 22.99 -13.77
CA SER A 24 -13.43 22.09 -14.83
C SER A 24 -13.02 20.70 -14.37
N LYS A 25 -13.98 19.84 -14.02
CA LYS A 25 -13.80 18.52 -13.43
C LYS A 25 -12.67 17.82 -14.17
N ARG A 26 -11.47 17.85 -13.62
CA ARG A 26 -10.39 17.00 -14.10
C ARG A 26 -10.95 15.59 -14.07
N LEU A 27 -11.05 14.97 -15.26
CA LEU A 27 -11.44 13.57 -15.34
C LEU A 27 -10.48 12.79 -14.46
N PRO A 28 -10.96 11.88 -13.59
CA PRO A 28 -10.08 11.09 -12.75
C PRO A 28 -9.07 10.37 -13.63
N LYS A 29 -7.80 10.44 -13.27
CA LYS A 29 -6.74 9.72 -13.95
C LYS A 29 -6.75 8.28 -13.48
N ASN A 30 -7.58 7.47 -14.08
CA ASN A 30 -7.63 6.02 -13.84
C ASN A 30 -7.47 5.27 -15.18
N SER A 31 -7.66 3.96 -15.17
CA SER A 31 -7.55 3.08 -16.33
C SER A 31 -8.67 3.22 -17.35
N GLU A 32 -9.72 4.02 -17.08
CA GLU A 32 -10.79 4.32 -18.03
C GLU A 32 -10.57 5.69 -18.68
N GLY A 33 -10.85 5.78 -19.97
CA GLY A 33 -10.71 7.03 -20.71
C GLY A 33 -11.41 7.02 -22.07
N ARG A 34 -11.18 8.09 -22.84
CA ARG A 34 -11.80 8.27 -24.17
C ARG A 34 -10.82 8.24 -25.31
N GLU A 35 -9.52 8.25 -25.02
CA GLU A 35 -8.48 8.28 -26.03
C GLU A 35 -7.28 7.44 -25.57
N PHE A 36 -6.80 6.56 -26.45
CA PHE A 36 -5.69 5.65 -26.19
C PHE A 36 -4.79 5.57 -27.43
N TRP A 37 -3.49 5.41 -27.18
CA TRP A 37 -2.48 5.14 -28.21
C TRP A 37 -1.70 3.89 -27.84
N VAL A 38 -1.86 2.85 -28.65
CA VAL A 38 -1.29 1.55 -28.36
C VAL A 38 -0.48 1.00 -29.53
N CYS A 39 0.34 -0.01 -29.26
CA CYS A 39 1.07 -0.75 -30.28
C CYS A 39 1.17 -2.22 -29.92
N PHE A 40 1.50 -3.07 -30.91
CA PHE A 40 1.75 -4.49 -30.72
C PHE A 40 3.22 -4.79 -30.98
N MET A 41 3.95 -5.13 -29.92
CA MET A 41 5.34 -5.55 -30.00
C MET A 41 5.45 -6.91 -30.70
N LYS A 42 6.63 -7.20 -31.24
CA LYS A 42 6.92 -8.45 -31.95
C LYS A 42 6.79 -9.65 -31.02
N ASN A 43 6.02 -10.67 -31.47
CA ASN A 43 5.89 -11.95 -30.80
C ASN A 43 6.80 -13.01 -31.46
N PHE A 44 6.95 -14.17 -30.83
CA PHE A 44 7.86 -15.24 -31.26
C PHE A 44 7.40 -15.91 -32.56
N ARG A 45 8.36 -16.30 -33.44
CA ARG A 45 8.18 -17.07 -34.67
C ARG A 45 7.19 -16.50 -35.69
N GLU A 46 7.27 -15.20 -35.97
CA GLU A 46 6.39 -14.56 -36.94
C GLU A 46 6.55 -15.08 -38.37
N GLU A 47 7.72 -15.60 -38.72
CA GLU A 47 8.09 -15.98 -40.08
C GLU A 47 8.18 -17.50 -40.32
N THR A 48 8.17 -18.33 -39.29
CA THR A 48 8.25 -19.77 -39.44
C THR A 48 6.87 -20.38 -39.72
N LYS A 49 6.63 -20.74 -40.98
CA LYS A 49 5.63 -21.76 -41.35
C LYS A 49 6.05 -23.06 -40.70
N THR A 50 5.48 -23.44 -39.58
CA THR A 50 5.63 -24.77 -39.01
C THR A 50 4.98 -25.74 -39.99
N GLN A 51 5.80 -26.53 -40.70
CA GLN A 51 5.31 -27.59 -41.55
C GLN A 51 4.41 -28.53 -40.74
N GLY A 52 3.15 -28.66 -41.13
CA GLY A 52 2.21 -29.65 -40.61
C GLY A 52 1.11 -29.19 -39.67
N GLN A 53 1.10 -27.97 -39.17
CA GLN A 53 -0.05 -27.44 -38.42
C GLN A 53 -0.69 -26.30 -39.23
N GLY A 54 -1.73 -26.62 -39.96
CA GLY A 54 -2.52 -25.65 -40.73
C GLY A 54 -3.17 -24.63 -39.83
N THR A 55 -2.91 -23.37 -40.11
CA THR A 55 -3.43 -22.12 -39.62
C THR A 55 -2.45 -21.37 -38.72
N ASP A 56 -1.93 -20.28 -39.27
CA ASP A 56 -1.31 -19.20 -38.52
C ASP A 56 -2.32 -18.66 -37.48
N LYS A 57 -2.14 -19.05 -36.22
CA LYS A 57 -3.05 -18.64 -35.13
C LYS A 57 -2.71 -17.23 -34.58
N ARG A 58 -1.95 -16.42 -35.33
CA ARG A 58 -1.67 -15.04 -34.90
C ARG A 58 -2.96 -14.26 -34.81
N ARG A 59 -3.24 -13.73 -33.62
CA ARG A 59 -4.36 -12.83 -33.38
C ARG A 59 -3.85 -11.62 -32.59
N LEU A 60 -4.01 -10.47 -33.18
CA LEU A 60 -3.84 -9.20 -32.51
C LEU A 60 -5.24 -8.65 -32.29
N GLN A 61 -5.61 -8.47 -31.04
CA GLN A 61 -6.99 -8.11 -30.68
C GLN A 61 -6.99 -6.98 -29.67
N LEU A 62 -7.99 -6.10 -29.78
CA LEU A 62 -8.35 -5.19 -28.71
C LEU A 62 -9.63 -5.69 -28.06
N PHE A 63 -9.62 -5.79 -26.74
CA PHE A 63 -10.81 -6.01 -25.93
C PHE A 63 -11.23 -4.67 -25.35
N ILE A 64 -12.46 -4.25 -25.64
CA ILE A 64 -12.97 -2.94 -25.27
C ILE A 64 -14.24 -3.15 -24.46
N THR A 65 -14.29 -2.55 -23.27
CA THR A 65 -15.45 -2.62 -22.38
C THR A 65 -15.84 -1.22 -21.89
N ALA A 66 -17.13 -1.02 -21.63
CA ALA A 66 -17.68 0.26 -21.19
C ALA A 66 -18.78 0.07 -20.14
N SER A 67 -18.97 1.07 -19.27
CA SER A 67 -20.05 1.08 -18.27
C SER A 67 -21.42 1.42 -18.88
N GLY A 68 -21.42 2.27 -19.88
CA GLY A 68 -22.56 2.63 -20.72
C GLY A 68 -22.35 2.21 -22.17
N GLU A 69 -23.28 2.49 -23.05
CA GLU A 69 -23.05 2.34 -24.48
C GLU A 69 -21.98 3.33 -24.94
N ALA A 70 -21.04 2.87 -25.76
CA ALA A 70 -19.94 3.67 -26.29
C ALA A 70 -19.73 3.40 -27.77
N ARG A 71 -19.56 4.47 -28.55
CA ARG A 71 -19.12 4.39 -29.94
C ARG A 71 -17.61 4.59 -29.98
N VAL A 72 -16.90 3.57 -30.46
CA VAL A 72 -15.44 3.53 -30.43
C VAL A 72 -14.91 3.46 -31.85
N ARG A 73 -14.02 4.38 -32.20
CA ARG A 73 -13.26 4.37 -33.47
C ARG A 73 -11.85 3.88 -33.21
N VAL A 74 -11.38 2.96 -34.04
CA VAL A 74 -10.02 2.39 -33.98
C VAL A 74 -9.33 2.62 -35.31
N GLN A 75 -8.20 3.31 -35.27
CA GLN A 75 -7.45 3.71 -36.45
C GLN A 75 -5.98 3.30 -36.35
N ALA A 76 -5.40 2.85 -37.46
CA ALA A 76 -3.97 2.67 -37.64
C ALA A 76 -3.58 3.26 -39.01
N GLU A 77 -3.24 4.55 -39.01
CA GLU A 77 -3.09 5.34 -40.24
C GLU A 77 -2.00 4.77 -41.17
N GLY A 78 -0.87 4.32 -40.61
CA GLY A 78 0.26 3.80 -41.42
C GLY A 78 -0.05 2.55 -42.21
N ILE A 79 -1.13 1.82 -41.85
CA ILE A 79 -1.60 0.63 -42.58
C ILE A 79 -3.00 0.81 -43.18
N ARG A 80 -3.55 2.03 -43.16
CA ARG A 80 -4.87 2.39 -43.68
C ARG A 80 -6.02 1.58 -43.07
N PHE A 81 -5.92 1.28 -41.77
CA PHE A 81 -7.00 0.62 -41.03
C PHE A 81 -7.83 1.68 -40.29
N ASP A 82 -9.14 1.65 -40.45
CA ASP A 82 -10.08 2.54 -39.78
C ASP A 82 -11.43 1.81 -39.63
N THR A 83 -11.91 1.69 -38.42
CA THR A 83 -13.19 1.05 -38.13
C THR A 83 -13.88 1.70 -36.95
N THR A 84 -15.21 1.57 -36.90
CA THR A 84 -16.01 2.03 -35.76
C THR A 84 -16.87 0.87 -35.28
N ILE A 85 -16.88 0.67 -33.96
CA ILE A 85 -17.67 -0.35 -33.29
C ILE A 85 -18.55 0.28 -32.21
N VAL A 86 -19.61 -0.42 -31.82
CA VAL A 86 -20.46 -0.05 -30.68
C VAL A 86 -20.23 -1.08 -29.58
N VAL A 87 -19.84 -0.58 -28.41
CA VAL A 87 -19.70 -1.36 -27.18
C VAL A 87 -20.94 -1.14 -26.32
N ARG A 88 -21.74 -2.18 -26.09
CA ARG A 88 -22.92 -2.09 -25.22
C ARG A 88 -22.52 -1.98 -23.76
N ALA A 89 -23.40 -1.41 -22.95
CA ALA A 89 -23.19 -1.30 -21.52
C ALA A 89 -22.87 -2.67 -20.88
N ASN A 90 -21.82 -2.71 -20.08
CA ASN A 90 -21.36 -3.90 -19.35
C ASN A 90 -21.07 -5.11 -20.24
N SER A 91 -20.71 -4.89 -21.50
CA SER A 91 -20.26 -5.92 -22.41
C SER A 91 -18.79 -5.73 -22.79
N VAL A 92 -18.17 -6.75 -23.37
CA VAL A 92 -16.87 -6.66 -24.02
C VAL A 92 -17.04 -6.88 -25.51
N VAL A 93 -16.35 -6.08 -26.30
CA VAL A 93 -16.21 -6.31 -27.75
C VAL A 93 -14.77 -6.66 -28.03
N SER A 94 -14.57 -7.78 -28.70
CA SER A 94 -13.26 -8.20 -29.23
C SER A 94 -13.14 -7.72 -30.69
N LEU A 95 -12.17 -6.86 -30.95
CA LEU A 95 -11.84 -6.37 -32.29
C LEU A 95 -10.55 -7.03 -32.78
N LEU A 96 -10.68 -7.87 -33.81
CA LEU A 96 -9.52 -8.43 -34.50
C LEU A 96 -8.87 -7.35 -35.37
N LEU A 97 -7.55 -7.23 -35.25
CA LEU A 97 -6.73 -6.29 -36.01
C LEU A 97 -5.95 -6.99 -37.13
N PRO A 98 -5.63 -6.29 -38.23
CA PRO A 98 -4.69 -6.81 -39.22
C PRO A 98 -3.33 -7.10 -38.59
N THR A 99 -2.71 -8.22 -38.96
CA THR A 99 -1.38 -8.60 -38.42
C THR A 99 -0.27 -7.59 -38.80
N SER A 100 -0.51 -6.77 -39.81
CA SER A 100 0.38 -5.66 -40.22
C SER A 100 0.50 -4.52 -39.21
N VAL A 101 -0.33 -4.45 -38.15
CA VAL A 101 -0.15 -3.48 -37.05
C VAL A 101 1.03 -3.84 -36.15
N MET A 102 1.49 -5.11 -36.20
CA MET A 102 2.61 -5.55 -35.39
C MET A 102 3.90 -4.84 -35.79
N LEU A 103 4.68 -4.38 -34.80
CA LEU A 103 5.93 -3.68 -35.01
C LEU A 103 6.97 -4.61 -35.65
N SER A 104 7.75 -4.07 -36.58
CA SER A 104 8.78 -4.81 -37.30
C SER A 104 10.14 -4.11 -37.35
N ALA A 105 10.14 -2.78 -37.26
CA ALA A 105 11.36 -2.00 -37.28
C ALA A 105 11.99 -1.86 -35.89
N VAL A 106 13.33 -1.87 -35.84
CA VAL A 106 14.12 -1.63 -34.63
C VAL A 106 15.09 -0.50 -34.90
N GLY A 107 15.20 0.44 -33.96
CA GLY A 107 16.13 1.56 -34.04
C GLY A 107 15.72 2.70 -34.98
N VAL A 108 14.59 2.55 -35.68
CA VAL A 108 14.01 3.55 -36.57
C VAL A 108 12.51 3.69 -36.33
N PRO A 109 11.94 4.90 -36.46
CA PRO A 109 10.49 5.09 -36.33
C PRO A 109 9.71 4.38 -37.42
N GLU A 110 8.56 3.76 -37.06
CA GLU A 110 7.58 3.21 -38.00
C GLU A 110 6.16 3.69 -37.63
N ARG A 111 5.29 3.88 -38.64
CA ARG A 111 3.96 4.43 -38.46
C ARG A 111 2.92 3.31 -38.24
N ARG A 112 2.97 2.66 -37.09
CA ARG A 112 2.09 1.51 -36.75
C ARG A 112 1.37 1.67 -35.43
N ALA A 113 1.33 2.87 -34.86
CA ALA A 113 0.51 3.11 -33.70
C ALA A 113 -0.98 2.94 -34.03
N ILE A 114 -1.71 2.46 -33.04
CA ILE A 114 -3.16 2.30 -33.09
C ILE A 114 -3.76 3.38 -32.19
N HIS A 115 -4.62 4.21 -32.77
CA HIS A 115 -5.35 5.28 -32.09
C HIS A 115 -6.79 4.83 -31.84
N VAL A 116 -7.19 4.78 -30.57
CA VAL A 116 -8.55 4.41 -30.14
C VAL A 116 -9.20 5.63 -29.53
N THR A 117 -10.37 6.01 -30.05
CA THR A 117 -11.17 7.13 -29.54
C THR A 117 -12.60 6.71 -29.26
N SER A 118 -13.22 7.28 -28.22
CA SER A 118 -14.58 6.96 -27.81
C SER A 118 -15.36 8.21 -27.37
N ASP A 119 -16.67 8.18 -27.56
CA ASP A 119 -17.59 9.22 -27.04
C ASP A 119 -17.84 9.09 -25.53
N SER A 120 -17.53 7.93 -24.96
CA SER A 120 -17.71 7.60 -23.52
C SER A 120 -16.44 6.97 -22.94
N ASN A 121 -16.33 6.90 -21.61
CA ASN A 121 -15.20 6.24 -20.96
C ASN A 121 -15.25 4.73 -21.22
N ILE A 122 -14.13 4.20 -21.67
CA ILE A 122 -13.90 2.78 -21.98
C ILE A 122 -12.61 2.29 -21.28
N SER A 123 -12.52 0.99 -21.08
CA SER A 123 -11.24 0.31 -20.80
C SER A 123 -10.83 -0.48 -22.04
N VAL A 124 -9.55 -0.46 -22.36
CA VAL A 124 -8.97 -1.11 -23.54
C VAL A 124 -7.86 -2.05 -23.11
N TYR A 125 -7.89 -3.27 -23.63
CA TYR A 125 -6.83 -4.27 -23.43
C TYR A 125 -6.32 -4.74 -24.78
N GLY A 126 -5.00 -4.91 -24.90
CA GLY A 126 -4.38 -5.52 -26.07
C GLY A 126 -4.03 -6.97 -25.80
N LEU A 127 -4.36 -7.86 -26.72
CA LEU A 127 -3.98 -9.28 -26.70
C LEU A 127 -3.12 -9.59 -27.91
N ASN A 128 -1.92 -10.08 -27.67
CA ASN A 128 -1.01 -10.58 -28.69
C ASN A 128 -0.91 -12.11 -28.55
N THR A 129 -1.70 -12.81 -29.33
CA THR A 129 -1.79 -14.27 -29.26
C THR A 129 -1.13 -14.92 -30.46
N ARG A 130 -0.39 -15.97 -30.17
CA ARG A 130 0.10 -16.96 -31.11
C ARG A 130 0.01 -18.34 -30.49
N TYR A 131 0.25 -19.39 -31.26
CA TYR A 131 0.29 -20.77 -30.74
C TYR A 131 1.38 -20.91 -29.67
N GLN A 132 1.00 -21.23 -28.44
CA GLN A 132 1.86 -21.36 -27.25
C GLN A 132 2.72 -20.13 -26.94
N THR A 133 2.24 -18.93 -27.24
CA THR A 133 2.93 -17.72 -26.83
C THR A 133 1.97 -16.53 -26.88
N THR A 134 1.48 -16.14 -25.71
CA THR A 134 0.44 -15.13 -25.55
C THR A 134 0.77 -14.23 -24.38
N ASP A 135 0.51 -12.94 -24.50
CA ASP A 135 0.38 -12.05 -23.35
C ASP A 135 -0.59 -10.90 -23.64
N THR A 136 -0.99 -10.20 -22.58
CA THR A 136 -1.92 -9.08 -22.62
C THR A 136 -1.37 -7.89 -21.89
N TYR A 137 -1.83 -6.70 -22.27
CA TYR A 137 -1.60 -5.49 -21.51
C TYR A 137 -2.89 -4.69 -21.35
N MET A 138 -3.01 -3.95 -20.28
CA MET A 138 -4.03 -2.92 -20.14
C MET A 138 -3.53 -1.62 -20.75
N ALA A 139 -4.32 -1.04 -21.67
CA ALA A 139 -4.00 0.24 -22.28
C ALA A 139 -4.25 1.40 -21.32
N LEU A 140 -3.30 2.34 -21.25
CA LEU A 140 -3.43 3.56 -20.46
C LEU A 140 -4.04 4.67 -21.31
N PRO A 141 -5.10 5.35 -20.82
CA PRO A 141 -5.69 6.47 -21.54
C PRO A 141 -4.75 7.68 -21.56
N VAL A 142 -4.92 8.55 -22.54
CA VAL A 142 -4.04 9.73 -22.76
C VAL A 142 -3.87 10.57 -21.49
N GLN A 143 -4.93 10.76 -20.69
CA GLN A 143 -4.84 11.51 -19.43
C GLN A 143 -3.96 10.86 -18.34
N ALA A 144 -3.67 9.57 -18.47
CA ALA A 144 -2.79 8.82 -17.57
C ALA A 144 -1.33 8.77 -18.04
N LEU A 145 -1.05 9.25 -19.25
CA LEU A 145 0.30 9.30 -19.80
C LEU A 145 1.12 10.43 -19.17
N GLY A 146 2.43 10.29 -19.23
CA GLY A 146 3.40 11.26 -18.75
C GLY A 146 4.57 11.44 -19.70
N THR A 147 5.63 12.09 -19.20
CA THR A 147 6.85 12.37 -19.95
C THR A 147 8.08 11.62 -19.43
N GLU A 148 7.99 11.02 -18.24
CA GLU A 148 9.11 10.35 -17.57
C GLU A 148 8.77 8.90 -17.24
N TYR A 149 9.63 7.96 -17.68
CA TYR A 149 9.43 6.53 -17.51
C TYR A 149 10.74 5.81 -17.18
N ARG A 150 10.62 4.65 -16.53
CA ARG A 150 11.63 3.61 -16.46
C ARG A 150 11.07 2.31 -17.02
N VAL A 151 11.87 1.64 -17.82
CA VAL A 151 11.50 0.38 -18.46
C VAL A 151 11.48 -0.75 -17.44
N MET A 152 10.48 -1.60 -17.51
CA MET A 152 10.39 -2.88 -16.82
C MET A 152 10.34 -3.99 -17.88
N GLY A 153 11.36 -4.79 -17.99
CA GLY A 153 11.45 -5.85 -19.01
C GLY A 153 12.07 -7.13 -18.45
N TYR A 154 12.60 -7.94 -19.33
CA TYR A 154 13.33 -9.15 -18.97
C TYR A 154 14.54 -9.34 -19.89
N THR A 155 15.53 -10.10 -19.43
CA THR A 155 16.79 -10.27 -20.14
C THR A 155 16.63 -11.04 -21.44
N LYS A 156 17.38 -10.65 -22.47
CA LYS A 156 17.44 -11.33 -23.77
C LYS A 156 18.13 -12.69 -23.65
N LEU A 157 17.55 -13.70 -24.29
CA LEU A 157 18.01 -15.10 -24.19
C LEU A 157 18.87 -15.56 -25.38
N ALA A 158 18.63 -14.99 -26.55
CA ALA A 158 19.29 -15.36 -27.79
C ALA A 158 19.28 -14.17 -28.77
N PRO A 159 20.16 -14.17 -29.80
CA PRO A 159 20.29 -13.05 -30.74
C PRO A 159 19.00 -12.67 -31.48
N ASP A 160 18.15 -13.65 -31.77
CA ASP A 160 16.90 -13.53 -32.51
C ASP A 160 15.66 -13.26 -31.63
N LEU A 161 15.79 -13.34 -30.30
CA LEU A 161 14.71 -13.05 -29.36
C LEU A 161 14.80 -11.60 -28.90
N LEU A 162 13.89 -10.75 -29.39
CA LEU A 162 13.82 -9.35 -29.02
C LEU A 162 13.48 -9.20 -27.53
N SER A 163 14.32 -8.45 -26.82
CA SER A 163 14.03 -7.91 -25.50
C SER A 163 14.15 -6.39 -25.59
N GLY A 164 13.10 -5.62 -25.26
CA GLY A 164 13.14 -4.19 -25.45
C GLY A 164 11.88 -3.46 -25.07
N PHE A 165 11.76 -2.24 -25.59
CA PHE A 165 10.62 -1.37 -25.34
C PHE A 165 10.29 -0.54 -26.58
N SER A 166 9.03 -0.11 -26.67
CA SER A 166 8.52 0.71 -27.76
C SER A 166 7.90 1.99 -27.22
N ILE A 167 8.12 3.10 -27.91
CA ILE A 167 7.63 4.44 -27.54
C ILE A 167 6.72 4.93 -28.65
N VAL A 168 5.47 5.25 -28.30
CA VAL A 168 4.46 5.79 -29.21
C VAL A 168 4.31 7.28 -28.97
N ALA A 169 4.54 8.09 -29.99
CA ALA A 169 4.28 9.53 -29.95
C ALA A 169 2.79 9.81 -30.22
N ILE A 170 2.15 10.55 -29.32
CA ILE A 170 0.75 10.93 -29.43
C ILE A 170 0.54 12.32 -30.05
N GLU A 171 1.62 13.09 -30.20
CA GLU A 171 1.62 14.42 -30.75
C GLU A 171 2.80 14.61 -31.73
N ASP A 172 2.63 15.55 -32.69
CA ASP A 172 3.74 15.95 -33.58
C ASP A 172 4.83 16.72 -32.83
N GLY A 173 6.08 16.60 -33.32
CA GLY A 173 7.23 17.26 -32.71
C GLY A 173 7.59 16.72 -31.32
N THR A 174 7.32 15.43 -31.07
CA THR A 174 7.72 14.75 -29.88
C THR A 174 9.21 14.43 -29.94
N GLU A 175 9.99 14.97 -29.01
CA GLU A 175 11.40 14.64 -28.81
C GLU A 175 11.53 13.73 -27.58
N VAL A 176 12.17 12.57 -27.76
CA VAL A 176 12.34 11.58 -26.71
C VAL A 176 13.82 11.33 -26.50
N THR A 177 14.29 11.47 -25.28
CA THR A 177 15.64 11.11 -24.84
C THR A 177 15.59 9.78 -24.13
N VAL A 178 16.39 8.83 -24.60
CA VAL A 178 16.53 7.49 -24.03
C VAL A 178 17.93 7.34 -23.45
N THR A 179 18.03 6.87 -22.19
CA THR A 179 19.30 6.44 -21.60
C THR A 179 19.20 4.94 -21.28
N PRO A 180 19.81 4.07 -22.09
CA PRO A 180 19.69 2.63 -21.93
C PRO A 180 20.60 2.11 -20.81
N THR A 181 20.19 1.02 -20.16
CA THR A 181 20.98 0.30 -19.13
C THR A 181 21.91 -0.76 -19.73
N ALA A 182 21.61 -1.23 -20.94
CA ALA A 182 22.40 -2.20 -21.69
C ALA A 182 22.67 -1.68 -23.11
N LEU A 183 23.54 -2.37 -23.87
CA LEU A 183 23.80 -2.07 -25.27
C LEU A 183 22.53 -2.25 -26.09
N VAL A 184 22.18 -1.27 -26.93
CA VAL A 184 21.01 -1.27 -27.80
C VAL A 184 21.45 -1.41 -29.26
N LYS A 185 20.73 -2.16 -30.05
CA LYS A 185 20.97 -2.33 -31.50
C LYS A 185 21.14 -0.98 -32.20
N GLY A 186 22.12 -0.91 -33.10
CA GLY A 186 22.55 0.33 -33.76
C GLY A 186 23.61 1.10 -32.96
N GLY A 187 24.30 0.42 -32.02
CA GLY A 187 25.50 0.95 -31.34
C GLY A 187 25.21 1.98 -30.25
N ARG A 188 23.99 1.94 -29.63
CA ARG A 188 23.63 2.81 -28.51
C ARG A 188 24.22 2.25 -27.21
N ILE A 189 25.20 2.97 -26.67
CA ILE A 189 26.03 2.54 -25.53
C ILE A 189 25.26 2.70 -24.20
N PRO A 190 25.40 1.77 -23.24
CA PRO A 190 24.81 1.87 -21.90
C PRO A 190 25.15 3.19 -21.20
N ASN A 191 24.19 3.76 -20.50
CA ASN A 191 24.29 5.02 -19.75
C ASN A 191 24.67 6.26 -20.60
N LYS A 192 24.58 6.16 -21.92
CA LYS A 192 24.73 7.29 -22.84
C LYS A 192 23.38 7.69 -23.41
N PRO A 193 22.89 8.92 -23.13
CA PRO A 193 21.61 9.37 -23.67
C PRO A 193 21.71 9.59 -25.18
N TYR A 194 20.61 9.27 -25.87
CA TYR A 194 20.39 9.64 -27.27
C TYR A 194 18.95 10.14 -27.46
N THR A 195 18.77 11.05 -28.41
CA THR A 195 17.46 11.65 -28.68
C THR A 195 16.92 11.21 -30.03
N ILE A 196 15.63 10.94 -30.07
CA ILE A 196 14.86 10.62 -31.28
C ILE A 196 13.73 11.64 -31.45
N ARG A 197 13.36 11.94 -32.70
CA ARG A 197 12.23 12.80 -33.03
C ARG A 197 11.12 11.99 -33.66
N LEU A 198 9.91 12.14 -33.17
CA LEU A 198 8.74 11.39 -33.58
C LEU A 198 7.61 12.33 -33.99
N ARG A 199 6.85 11.91 -34.99
CA ARG A 199 5.57 12.51 -35.35
C ARG A 199 4.44 11.77 -34.65
N ARG A 200 3.30 12.37 -34.56
CA ARG A 200 2.08 11.70 -34.05
C ARG A 200 1.85 10.38 -34.79
N GLY A 201 1.69 9.29 -34.04
CA GLY A 201 1.48 7.94 -34.58
C GLY A 201 2.75 7.19 -34.98
N ASP A 202 3.92 7.79 -34.84
CA ASP A 202 5.18 7.07 -35.00
C ASP A 202 5.45 6.23 -33.74
N VAL A 203 6.04 5.06 -33.95
CA VAL A 203 6.51 4.15 -32.90
C VAL A 203 8.00 3.93 -33.10
N TYR A 204 8.78 4.09 -32.04
CA TYR A 204 10.20 3.75 -32.01
C TYR A 204 10.42 2.58 -31.09
N THR A 205 11.09 1.53 -31.58
CA THR A 205 11.44 0.34 -30.79
C THR A 205 12.94 0.31 -30.53
N ALA A 206 13.33 0.24 -29.25
CA ALA A 206 14.69 -0.06 -28.79
C ALA A 206 14.77 -1.55 -28.42
N GLU A 207 15.75 -2.25 -28.97
CA GLU A 207 16.04 -3.66 -28.70
C GLU A 207 17.45 -3.81 -28.12
N ALA A 208 17.60 -4.61 -27.06
CA ALA A 208 18.91 -4.97 -26.52
C ALA A 208 19.77 -5.65 -27.58
N GLU A 209 21.01 -5.22 -27.73
CA GLU A 209 21.99 -5.93 -28.54
C GLU A 209 22.37 -7.25 -27.83
N TRP A 210 22.70 -8.25 -28.61
CA TRP A 210 23.11 -9.53 -28.04
C TRP A 210 24.59 -9.48 -27.61
N GLU A 211 24.85 -9.82 -26.37
CA GLU A 211 26.20 -10.01 -25.82
C GLU A 211 26.32 -11.41 -25.20
N SER A 212 25.54 -11.66 -24.16
CA SER A 212 25.45 -12.96 -23.48
C SER A 212 24.17 -13.04 -22.67
N VAL A 213 23.79 -14.23 -22.23
CA VAL A 213 22.63 -14.45 -21.35
C VAL A 213 22.82 -13.66 -20.05
N GLY A 214 21.85 -12.82 -19.71
CA GLY A 214 21.86 -11.99 -18.50
C GLY A 214 22.47 -10.61 -18.66
N ALA A 215 23.27 -10.36 -19.71
CA ALA A 215 23.89 -9.05 -19.96
C ALA A 215 22.98 -8.10 -20.76
N CYS A 216 22.00 -8.62 -21.47
CA CYS A 216 21.16 -7.89 -22.41
C CYS A 216 19.78 -7.57 -21.80
N ASP A 217 19.75 -6.79 -20.74
CA ASP A 217 18.53 -6.41 -20.02
C ASP A 217 18.37 -4.88 -19.99
N LEU A 218 17.29 -4.39 -20.61
CA LEU A 218 16.99 -2.97 -20.66
C LEU A 218 16.12 -2.49 -19.49
N THR A 219 15.85 -3.35 -18.48
CA THR A 219 15.18 -2.94 -17.26
C THR A 219 15.92 -1.79 -16.59
N GLY A 220 15.19 -0.75 -16.19
CA GLY A 220 15.73 0.46 -15.59
C GLY A 220 16.16 1.55 -16.59
N SER A 221 16.16 1.27 -17.91
CA SER A 221 16.40 2.30 -18.92
C SER A 221 15.44 3.47 -18.77
N SER A 222 15.93 4.72 -18.92
CA SER A 222 15.07 5.90 -18.82
C SER A 222 14.56 6.35 -20.18
N VAL A 223 13.32 6.80 -20.18
CA VAL A 223 12.66 7.46 -21.30
C VAL A 223 12.15 8.80 -20.79
N SER A 224 12.64 9.91 -21.37
CA SER A 224 12.19 11.27 -21.05
C SER A 224 11.74 11.95 -22.34
N ALA A 225 10.58 12.60 -22.32
CA ALA A 225 10.02 13.25 -23.50
C ALA A 225 9.56 14.68 -23.19
N ASN A 226 9.54 15.54 -24.22
CA ASN A 226 9.02 16.90 -24.11
C ASN A 226 7.46 16.94 -24.10
N LYS A 227 6.82 15.83 -24.48
CA LYS A 227 5.36 15.67 -24.54
C LYS A 227 4.98 14.27 -24.01
N PRO A 228 3.73 14.06 -23.56
CA PRO A 228 3.29 12.74 -23.13
C PRO A 228 3.47 11.69 -24.22
N VAL A 229 3.93 10.50 -23.85
CA VAL A 229 4.12 9.35 -24.74
C VAL A 229 3.54 8.07 -24.13
N SER A 230 3.20 7.09 -24.97
CA SER A 230 2.93 5.73 -24.50
C SER A 230 4.20 4.90 -24.57
N VAL A 231 4.54 4.20 -23.49
CA VAL A 231 5.71 3.34 -23.42
C VAL A 231 5.28 1.90 -23.17
N PHE A 232 5.72 0.98 -24.03
CA PHE A 232 5.48 -0.46 -23.91
C PHE A 232 6.82 -1.15 -23.69
N SER A 233 6.84 -2.15 -22.84
CA SER A 233 8.01 -3.00 -22.66
C SER A 233 7.62 -4.46 -22.82
N GLY A 234 8.52 -5.26 -23.38
CA GLY A 234 8.21 -6.64 -23.64
C GLY A 234 9.40 -7.47 -24.13
N HIS A 235 9.09 -8.72 -24.39
CA HIS A 235 10.02 -9.72 -24.88
C HIS A 235 9.33 -10.65 -25.87
N THR A 236 9.98 -10.97 -26.96
CA THR A 236 9.45 -11.89 -27.96
C THR A 236 9.15 -13.27 -27.36
N CYS A 237 10.06 -13.83 -26.56
CA CYS A 237 9.90 -15.10 -25.86
C CYS A 237 10.90 -15.16 -24.68
N ALA A 238 10.45 -14.88 -23.47
CA ALA A 238 11.29 -14.82 -22.27
C ALA A 238 11.26 -16.11 -21.47
N TYR A 239 12.40 -16.57 -20.97
CA TYR A 239 12.49 -17.56 -19.89
C TYR A 239 12.44 -16.84 -18.54
N VAL A 240 11.54 -17.24 -17.68
CA VAL A 240 11.42 -16.69 -16.32
C VAL A 240 11.40 -17.83 -15.30
N PRO A 241 12.38 -17.89 -14.38
CA PRO A 241 13.73 -17.30 -14.48
C PRO A 241 14.50 -17.83 -15.68
N VAL A 242 15.58 -17.14 -16.04
CA VAL A 242 16.40 -17.46 -17.23
C VAL A 242 16.79 -18.95 -17.37
N ARG A 243 16.86 -19.69 -16.27
CA ARG A 243 17.23 -21.12 -16.24
C ARG A 243 16.05 -22.07 -16.43
N ILE A 244 14.82 -21.56 -16.48
CA ILE A 244 13.61 -22.37 -16.69
C ILE A 244 13.26 -22.33 -18.18
N GLU A 245 13.58 -23.42 -18.88
CA GLU A 245 13.42 -23.53 -20.33
C GLU A 245 11.94 -23.68 -20.74
N ALA A 246 11.21 -22.61 -20.71
CA ALA A 246 9.88 -22.49 -21.28
C ALA A 246 9.64 -21.01 -21.50
N CYS A 247 9.40 -20.58 -22.73
CA CYS A 247 9.35 -19.16 -23.02
C CYS A 247 7.99 -18.72 -23.52
N ASN A 248 7.62 -17.51 -23.10
CA ASN A 248 6.42 -16.86 -23.60
C ASN A 248 6.69 -15.39 -23.97
N HIS A 249 5.81 -14.82 -24.78
CA HIS A 249 5.73 -13.40 -25.01
C HIS A 249 5.50 -12.65 -23.69
N LEU A 250 6.14 -11.49 -23.53
CA LEU A 250 5.86 -10.58 -22.43
C LEU A 250 5.53 -9.21 -23.01
N VAL A 251 4.48 -8.57 -22.51
CA VAL A 251 4.16 -7.18 -22.86
C VAL A 251 3.36 -6.48 -21.77
N GLU A 252 3.75 -5.27 -21.43
CA GLU A 252 2.96 -4.34 -20.60
C GLU A 252 3.13 -2.89 -21.07
N GLN A 253 2.10 -2.08 -20.89
CA GLN A 253 2.20 -0.63 -21.02
C GLN A 253 2.67 -0.03 -19.70
N ILE A 254 3.83 0.64 -19.73
CA ILE A 254 4.50 1.12 -18.53
C ILE A 254 3.83 2.42 -18.04
N PRO A 255 3.45 2.51 -16.76
CA PRO A 255 2.92 3.74 -16.17
C PRO A 255 4.03 4.78 -15.96
N PRO A 256 3.73 6.09 -16.06
CA PRO A 256 4.70 7.15 -15.81
C PRO A 256 5.15 7.16 -14.35
N ILE A 257 6.38 7.63 -14.10
CA ILE A 257 7.00 7.67 -12.76
C ILE A 257 6.13 8.42 -11.74
N SER A 258 5.39 9.43 -12.17
CA SER A 258 4.51 10.22 -11.30
C SER A 258 3.37 9.43 -10.63
N SER A 259 3.06 8.24 -11.14
CA SER A 259 2.02 7.34 -10.60
C SER A 259 2.58 6.16 -9.79
N TRP A 260 3.90 6.10 -9.57
CA TRP A 260 4.53 5.04 -8.80
C TRP A 260 4.29 5.20 -7.30
N GLY A 261 4.34 4.08 -6.55
CA GLY A 261 4.04 4.09 -5.13
C GLY A 261 5.03 3.31 -4.29
N LYS A 262 4.68 3.08 -3.02
CA LYS A 262 5.59 2.55 -2.02
C LYS A 262 5.17 1.21 -1.40
N HIS A 263 3.89 0.85 -1.44
CA HIS A 263 3.37 -0.33 -0.75
C HIS A 263 2.68 -1.24 -1.75
N PHE A 264 3.12 -2.49 -1.81
CA PHE A 264 2.65 -3.48 -2.77
C PHE A 264 2.36 -4.80 -2.07
N TYR A 265 1.38 -5.52 -2.58
CA TYR A 265 1.05 -6.86 -2.15
C TYR A 265 1.04 -7.80 -3.33
N LEU A 266 1.96 -8.76 -3.33
CA LEU A 266 2.09 -9.76 -4.37
C LEU A 266 1.46 -11.07 -3.88
N GLY A 267 0.46 -11.54 -4.61
CA GLY A 267 -0.17 -12.83 -4.36
C GLY A 267 0.55 -13.94 -5.11
N MET A 268 0.56 -15.13 -4.56
CA MET A 268 0.84 -16.31 -5.38
C MET A 268 -0.15 -16.35 -6.54
N LEU A 269 0.26 -16.96 -7.64
CA LEU A 269 -0.62 -17.22 -8.78
C LEU A 269 -1.31 -18.55 -8.57
N LYS A 270 -2.62 -18.62 -8.82
CA LYS A 270 -3.41 -19.86 -8.75
C LYS A 270 -2.80 -20.91 -9.70
N GLU A 271 -2.82 -22.17 -9.34
CA GLU A 271 -2.21 -23.29 -10.10
C GLU A 271 -0.68 -23.21 -10.23
N ARG A 272 -0.01 -22.28 -9.52
CA ARG A 272 1.44 -22.09 -9.60
C ARG A 272 2.07 -22.21 -8.22
N SER A 273 3.17 -22.96 -8.13
CA SER A 273 3.92 -23.13 -6.87
C SER A 273 4.86 -21.98 -6.56
N LYS A 274 5.30 -21.24 -7.60
CA LYS A 274 6.31 -20.19 -7.49
C LYS A 274 6.07 -19.10 -8.53
N TYR A 275 6.60 -17.92 -8.21
CA TYR A 275 6.67 -16.78 -9.14
C TYR A 275 8.01 -16.04 -8.97
N THR A 276 8.27 -15.11 -9.87
CA THR A 276 9.40 -14.17 -9.81
C THR A 276 8.82 -12.76 -9.72
N TYR A 277 9.51 -11.83 -9.04
CA TYR A 277 9.17 -10.41 -9.14
C TYR A 277 10.41 -9.53 -9.26
N ARG A 278 10.22 -8.35 -9.85
CA ARG A 278 11.22 -7.29 -9.98
C ARG A 278 10.74 -5.98 -9.38
N VAL A 279 11.69 -5.21 -8.85
CA VAL A 279 11.49 -3.85 -8.33
C VAL A 279 12.48 -2.94 -8.99
N VAL A 280 12.03 -1.87 -9.65
CA VAL A 280 12.88 -0.86 -10.32
C VAL A 280 12.81 0.46 -9.59
N ALA A 281 13.97 1.05 -9.27
CA ALA A 281 14.08 2.33 -8.60
C ALA A 281 14.41 3.49 -9.55
N THR A 282 13.98 4.71 -9.19
CA THR A 282 14.33 5.96 -9.88
C THR A 282 15.18 6.90 -9.03
N GLN A 283 15.23 6.67 -7.73
CA GLN A 283 15.91 7.55 -6.78
C GLN A 283 17.10 6.82 -6.13
N PRO A 284 18.15 7.55 -5.72
CA PRO A 284 19.31 6.95 -5.05
C PRO A 284 18.93 6.39 -3.69
N GLU A 285 19.63 5.34 -3.26
CA GLU A 285 19.48 4.71 -1.96
C GLU A 285 18.04 4.31 -1.64
N THR A 286 17.30 3.81 -2.66
CA THR A 286 15.94 3.30 -2.47
C THR A 286 15.99 1.97 -1.73
N LYS A 287 15.46 1.94 -0.53
CA LYS A 287 15.40 0.74 0.32
C LYS A 287 14.18 -0.08 -0.01
N VAL A 288 14.38 -1.39 -0.20
CA VAL A 288 13.33 -2.37 -0.49
C VAL A 288 13.20 -3.32 0.69
N PHE A 289 12.00 -3.40 1.25
CA PHE A 289 11.69 -4.30 2.37
C PHE A 289 10.67 -5.36 1.93
N GLU A 290 10.97 -6.63 2.20
CA GLU A 290 9.98 -7.71 2.26
C GLU A 290 9.49 -7.84 3.70
N GLU A 291 8.22 -7.53 3.93
CA GLU A 291 7.68 -7.39 5.29
C GLU A 291 8.48 -6.34 6.08
N SER A 292 9.24 -6.74 7.08
CA SER A 292 10.13 -5.86 7.84
C SER A 292 11.62 -6.04 7.52
N ARG A 293 11.97 -6.95 6.61
CA ARG A 293 13.37 -7.28 6.29
C ARG A 293 13.86 -6.46 5.10
N LEU A 294 14.92 -5.70 5.27
CA LEU A 294 15.63 -5.04 4.16
C LEU A 294 16.23 -6.10 3.23
N VAL A 295 15.84 -6.11 1.96
CA VAL A 295 16.30 -7.08 0.95
C VAL A 295 17.18 -6.44 -0.13
N ALA A 296 17.05 -5.13 -0.37
CA ALA A 296 17.89 -4.41 -1.32
C ALA A 296 17.97 -2.91 -1.00
N VAL A 297 19.05 -2.28 -1.47
CA VAL A 297 19.20 -0.82 -1.58
C VAL A 297 19.58 -0.53 -3.01
N LEU A 298 18.76 0.25 -3.73
CA LEU A 298 18.87 0.42 -5.17
C LEU A 298 19.28 1.85 -5.54
N ARG A 299 20.10 1.95 -6.58
CA ARG A 299 20.43 3.20 -7.28
C ARG A 299 19.41 3.49 -8.40
N PRO A 300 19.36 4.73 -8.93
CA PRO A 300 18.48 5.03 -10.07
C PRO A 300 18.73 4.11 -11.27
N GLY A 301 17.69 3.46 -11.76
CA GLY A 301 17.76 2.50 -12.86
C GLY A 301 18.21 1.09 -12.48
N GLU A 302 18.63 0.86 -11.25
CA GLU A 302 18.84 -0.50 -10.76
C GLU A 302 17.52 -1.20 -10.46
N PHE A 303 17.56 -2.53 -10.51
CA PHE A 303 16.43 -3.37 -10.10
C PHE A 303 16.88 -4.48 -9.16
N PHE A 304 15.95 -4.91 -8.32
CA PHE A 304 16.04 -6.10 -7.50
C PHE A 304 15.14 -7.18 -8.11
N GLU A 305 15.63 -8.41 -8.21
CA GLU A 305 14.85 -9.57 -8.63
C GLU A 305 14.85 -10.63 -7.53
N ASN A 306 13.66 -11.12 -7.16
CA ASN A 306 13.51 -12.27 -6.28
C ASN A 306 12.85 -13.41 -7.07
N GLN A 307 13.56 -14.53 -7.18
CA GLN A 307 13.14 -15.71 -7.93
C GLN A 307 12.59 -16.79 -6.99
N ASN A 308 11.74 -17.66 -7.54
CA ASN A 308 11.22 -18.84 -6.82
C ASN A 308 10.45 -18.52 -5.53
N VAL A 309 9.70 -17.42 -5.53
CA VAL A 309 8.89 -17.01 -4.39
C VAL A 309 7.66 -17.91 -4.28
N ALA A 310 7.53 -18.63 -3.17
CA ALA A 310 6.46 -19.61 -2.90
C ALA A 310 5.53 -19.15 -1.77
N ARG A 311 5.32 -17.85 -1.61
CA ARG A 311 4.47 -17.23 -0.60
C ARG A 311 3.89 -15.92 -1.10
N HIS A 312 2.86 -15.43 -0.44
CA HIS A 312 2.45 -14.04 -0.61
C HIS A 312 3.51 -13.11 -0.02
N VAL A 313 3.71 -11.94 -0.61
CA VAL A 313 4.72 -10.96 -0.19
C VAL A 313 4.08 -9.60 0.04
N GLN A 314 4.32 -9.02 1.19
CA GLN A 314 4.19 -7.59 1.42
C GLN A 314 5.53 -6.93 1.08
N LEU A 315 5.50 -6.02 0.11
CA LEU A 315 6.66 -5.26 -0.32
C LEU A 315 6.45 -3.79 0.02
N THR A 316 7.42 -3.21 0.70
CA THR A 316 7.42 -1.79 1.05
C THR A 316 8.74 -1.16 0.67
N VAL A 317 8.69 0.09 0.25
CA VAL A 317 9.87 0.86 -0.13
C VAL A 317 9.79 2.27 0.45
N ASP A 318 10.93 2.85 0.79
CA ASP A 318 11.00 4.23 1.31
C ASP A 318 10.77 5.30 0.23
N LYS A 319 10.98 4.97 -1.05
CA LYS A 319 10.80 5.85 -2.22
C LYS A 319 9.99 5.16 -3.30
N PRO A 320 9.18 5.87 -4.12
CA PRO A 320 8.35 5.26 -5.14
C PRO A 320 9.12 4.38 -6.14
N VAL A 321 8.61 3.20 -6.44
CA VAL A 321 9.16 2.21 -7.37
C VAL A 321 8.13 1.66 -8.32
N LEU A 322 8.58 0.96 -9.38
CA LEU A 322 7.75 0.10 -10.20
C LEU A 322 8.00 -1.35 -9.83
N VAL A 323 6.93 -2.12 -9.70
CA VAL A 323 6.99 -3.55 -9.38
C VAL A 323 6.31 -4.36 -10.49
N ALA A 324 6.97 -5.42 -10.94
CA ALA A 324 6.37 -6.42 -11.82
C ALA A 324 6.44 -7.82 -11.20
N GLN A 325 5.37 -8.57 -11.33
CA GLN A 325 5.28 -9.99 -11.01
C GLN A 325 5.26 -10.80 -12.30
N PHE A 326 6.01 -11.89 -12.32
CA PHE A 326 6.13 -12.78 -13.45
C PHE A 326 5.69 -14.19 -13.05
N ALA A 327 4.85 -14.84 -13.88
CA ALA A 327 4.76 -16.28 -13.84
C ALA A 327 6.06 -16.90 -14.37
N GLN A 328 6.38 -18.08 -13.91
CA GLN A 328 7.54 -18.83 -14.38
C GLN A 328 7.15 -19.80 -15.52
N GLY A 329 8.11 -20.25 -16.30
CA GLY A 329 7.88 -21.30 -17.28
C GLY A 329 7.37 -22.60 -16.62
N PHE A 330 6.57 -23.39 -17.32
CA PHE A 330 5.98 -24.64 -16.81
C PHE A 330 7.00 -25.69 -16.35
N LYS A 331 8.23 -25.62 -16.85
CA LYS A 331 9.34 -26.51 -16.42
C LYS A 331 9.90 -26.19 -15.02
N ASN A 332 9.30 -25.24 -14.30
CA ASN A 332 9.62 -24.97 -12.89
C ASN A 332 9.14 -26.09 -11.93
N GLY A 333 8.46 -27.11 -12.44
CA GLY A 333 7.85 -28.22 -11.72
C GLY A 333 6.32 -28.21 -11.70
N ASP A 334 5.67 -27.14 -12.16
CA ASP A 334 4.20 -27.01 -12.12
C ASP A 334 3.50 -27.73 -13.27
N SER A 335 4.19 -27.92 -14.40
CA SER A 335 3.65 -28.51 -15.65
C SER A 335 2.45 -27.73 -16.24
N VAL A 336 2.21 -26.50 -15.80
CA VAL A 336 1.09 -25.64 -16.20
C VAL A 336 1.61 -24.23 -16.50
N GLY A 337 1.03 -23.58 -17.50
CA GLY A 337 1.26 -22.18 -17.86
C GLY A 337 2.67 -21.91 -18.38
N ASP A 338 2.94 -20.68 -18.66
CA ASP A 338 4.21 -20.15 -19.16
C ASP A 338 4.51 -18.78 -18.54
N PRO A 339 5.64 -18.14 -18.83
CA PRO A 339 5.89 -16.77 -18.37
C PRO A 339 4.79 -15.80 -18.80
N MET A 340 4.46 -14.87 -17.94
CA MET A 340 3.66 -13.68 -18.20
C MET A 340 4.16 -12.54 -17.31
N MET A 341 3.88 -11.30 -17.66
CA MET A 341 4.26 -10.13 -16.87
C MET A 341 3.00 -9.37 -16.40
N ILE A 342 2.94 -9.07 -15.12
CA ILE A 342 1.89 -8.24 -14.52
C ILE A 342 2.55 -7.08 -13.78
N LEU A 343 2.25 -5.85 -14.13
CA LEU A 343 2.62 -4.70 -13.33
C LEU A 343 1.75 -4.64 -12.06
N VAL A 344 2.39 -4.55 -10.91
CA VAL A 344 1.70 -4.59 -9.61
C VAL A 344 1.34 -3.18 -9.19
N SER A 345 0.05 -2.92 -8.99
CA SER A 345 -0.44 -1.63 -8.53
C SER A 345 -0.06 -1.38 -7.06
N PRO A 346 0.48 -0.21 -6.72
CA PRO A 346 0.68 0.15 -5.32
C PRO A 346 -0.67 0.43 -4.64
N THR A 347 -0.74 0.25 -3.32
CA THR A 347 -1.98 0.47 -2.56
C THR A 347 -2.54 1.89 -2.71
N GLN A 348 -1.66 2.87 -2.94
CA GLN A 348 -2.03 4.28 -3.16
C GLN A 348 -2.84 4.50 -4.45
N GLN A 349 -2.77 3.55 -5.38
CA GLN A 349 -3.45 3.61 -6.68
C GLN A 349 -4.62 2.60 -6.79
N PHE A 350 -5.01 1.96 -5.71
CA PHE A 350 -6.14 1.05 -5.69
C PHE A 350 -7.45 1.77 -6.01
N LEU A 351 -8.39 1.05 -6.65
CA LEU A 351 -9.72 1.54 -7.00
C LEU A 351 -10.80 0.84 -6.17
N LYS A 352 -11.99 1.43 -6.11
CA LYS A 352 -13.18 0.82 -5.48
C LYS A 352 -14.01 -0.02 -6.45
N ASP A 353 -13.85 0.25 -7.74
CA ASP A 353 -14.59 -0.39 -8.84
C ASP A 353 -13.63 -0.80 -9.94
N TYR A 354 -13.75 -2.03 -10.39
CA TYR A 354 -13.02 -2.55 -11.53
C TYR A 354 -13.97 -3.19 -12.52
N ARG A 355 -13.64 -3.00 -13.80
CA ARG A 355 -14.22 -3.75 -14.91
C ARG A 355 -13.09 -4.35 -15.72
N PHE A 356 -13.12 -5.66 -15.89
CA PHE A 356 -12.08 -6.41 -16.59
C PHE A 356 -12.70 -7.49 -17.45
N ALA A 357 -11.91 -7.99 -18.39
CA ALA A 357 -12.28 -9.10 -19.25
C ALA A 357 -11.25 -10.22 -19.15
N THR A 358 -11.72 -11.46 -19.20
CA THR A 358 -10.90 -12.62 -19.47
C THR A 358 -10.91 -12.83 -20.98
N PRO A 359 -9.77 -12.62 -21.68
CA PRO A 359 -9.81 -12.30 -23.11
C PRO A 359 -9.83 -13.53 -24.03
N ILE A 360 -9.60 -14.74 -23.52
CA ILE A 360 -9.38 -15.93 -24.34
C ILE A 360 -10.42 -16.99 -24.02
N ASP A 361 -11.16 -17.45 -25.02
CA ASP A 361 -12.05 -18.59 -24.94
C ASP A 361 -11.31 -19.88 -25.30
N GLY A 362 -11.78 -21.04 -24.84
CA GLY A 362 -11.20 -22.34 -25.13
C GLY A 362 -10.74 -23.08 -23.88
N ASP A 363 -9.63 -23.82 -24.02
CA ASP A 363 -9.09 -24.64 -22.92
C ASP A 363 -8.25 -23.77 -21.94
N TRP A 364 -8.86 -22.69 -21.42
CA TRP A 364 -8.22 -21.73 -20.50
C TRP A 364 -8.88 -21.70 -19.14
N HIS A 365 -8.06 -21.62 -18.10
CA HIS A 365 -8.51 -21.27 -16.75
C HIS A 365 -8.14 -19.83 -16.43
N HIS A 366 -9.13 -19.05 -16.02
CA HIS A 366 -8.96 -17.64 -15.72
C HIS A 366 -9.07 -17.39 -14.22
N TYR A 367 -8.24 -16.48 -13.74
CA TYR A 367 -8.12 -16.17 -12.33
C TYR A 367 -8.00 -14.67 -12.08
N ILE A 368 -8.39 -14.29 -10.88
CA ILE A 368 -8.08 -12.98 -10.33
C ILE A 368 -7.46 -13.11 -8.93
N ASN A 369 -6.49 -12.26 -8.64
CA ASN A 369 -6.06 -12.00 -7.27
C ASN A 369 -6.71 -10.70 -6.81
N VAL A 370 -7.37 -10.72 -5.65
CA VAL A 370 -8.00 -9.57 -5.00
C VAL A 370 -7.27 -9.27 -3.72
N VAL A 371 -6.68 -8.08 -3.60
CA VAL A 371 -5.97 -7.60 -2.41
C VAL A 371 -6.80 -6.49 -1.76
N ALA A 372 -7.39 -6.74 -0.60
CA ALA A 372 -8.31 -5.79 0.03
C ALA A 372 -8.00 -5.59 1.52
N PRO A 373 -8.35 -4.41 2.08
CA PRO A 373 -8.32 -4.23 3.52
C PRO A 373 -9.19 -5.30 4.21
N SER A 374 -8.65 -5.95 5.23
CA SER A 374 -9.33 -7.07 5.93
C SER A 374 -10.67 -6.64 6.53
N SER A 375 -10.82 -5.36 6.89
CA SER A 375 -12.06 -4.76 7.41
C SER A 375 -13.18 -4.68 6.38
N SER A 376 -12.85 -4.54 5.08
CA SER A 376 -13.82 -4.29 4.00
C SER A 376 -14.14 -5.51 3.12
N ILE A 377 -13.58 -6.68 3.40
CA ILE A 377 -13.77 -7.91 2.59
C ILE A 377 -15.27 -8.24 2.42
N ARG A 378 -16.07 -8.05 3.47
CA ARG A 378 -17.50 -8.39 3.45
C ARG A 378 -18.33 -7.53 2.48
N ASP A 379 -17.77 -6.39 2.02
CA ASP A 379 -18.43 -5.47 1.10
C ASP A 379 -18.10 -5.76 -0.36
N LEU A 380 -17.11 -6.61 -0.60
CA LEU A 380 -16.70 -6.97 -1.96
C LEU A 380 -17.77 -7.77 -2.70
N ARG A 381 -18.07 -7.35 -3.93
CA ARG A 381 -19.06 -7.99 -4.80
C ARG A 381 -18.48 -8.22 -6.19
N LEU A 382 -18.38 -9.47 -6.59
CA LEU A 382 -18.03 -9.88 -7.96
C LEU A 382 -19.32 -10.17 -8.73
N ASN A 383 -19.53 -9.47 -9.86
CA ASN A 383 -20.74 -9.58 -10.67
C ASN A 383 -22.03 -9.43 -9.85
N GLY A 384 -22.04 -8.51 -8.88
CA GLY A 384 -23.15 -8.25 -7.96
C GLY A 384 -23.29 -9.21 -6.78
N ARG A 385 -22.59 -10.35 -6.79
CA ARG A 385 -22.61 -11.35 -5.70
C ARG A 385 -21.51 -11.07 -4.68
N ARG A 386 -21.85 -11.17 -3.40
CA ARG A 386 -20.88 -11.02 -2.30
C ARG A 386 -19.82 -12.12 -2.39
N LEU A 387 -18.56 -11.76 -2.19
CA LEU A 387 -17.48 -12.73 -2.06
C LEU A 387 -17.53 -13.40 -0.68
N ASP A 388 -17.18 -14.68 -0.66
CA ASP A 388 -17.01 -15.41 0.60
C ASP A 388 -15.74 -14.91 1.31
N SER A 389 -15.89 -14.44 2.54
CA SER A 389 -14.75 -13.97 3.34
C SER A 389 -13.78 -15.09 3.73
N ALA A 390 -14.22 -16.35 3.73
CA ALA A 390 -13.39 -17.51 4.09
C ALA A 390 -12.29 -17.81 3.05
N VAL A 391 -12.43 -17.32 1.82
CA VAL A 391 -11.39 -17.51 0.77
C VAL A 391 -10.24 -16.50 0.87
N PHE A 392 -10.37 -15.50 1.76
CA PHE A 392 -9.33 -14.50 1.98
C PHE A 392 -8.33 -14.95 3.03
N VAL A 393 -7.06 -14.85 2.71
CA VAL A 393 -5.95 -15.14 3.61
C VAL A 393 -5.29 -13.81 4.00
N ARG A 394 -5.12 -13.59 5.30
CA ARG A 394 -4.43 -12.38 5.79
C ARG A 394 -2.96 -12.41 5.38
N LEU A 395 -2.45 -11.28 4.91
CA LEU A 395 -1.08 -11.12 4.47
C LEU A 395 -0.18 -10.74 5.66
N GLY A 396 0.37 -11.76 6.33
CA GLY A 396 1.21 -11.57 7.50
C GLY A 396 0.52 -10.73 8.57
N GLU A 397 1.22 -9.75 9.09
CA GLU A 397 0.69 -8.78 10.05
C GLU A 397 0.05 -7.55 9.39
N SER A 398 -0.08 -7.55 8.05
CA SER A 398 -0.65 -6.40 7.34
C SER A 398 -2.16 -6.27 7.58
N ARG A 399 -2.68 -5.07 7.34
CA ARG A 399 -4.13 -4.82 7.34
C ARG A 399 -4.86 -5.35 6.10
N TYR A 400 -4.14 -5.97 5.16
CA TYR A 400 -4.68 -6.50 3.92
C TYR A 400 -4.79 -8.01 3.95
N SER A 401 -5.78 -8.50 3.21
CA SER A 401 -5.98 -9.91 2.91
C SER A 401 -6.03 -10.12 1.40
N ILE A 402 -5.69 -11.31 0.96
CA ILE A 402 -5.71 -11.69 -0.46
C ILE A 402 -6.60 -12.90 -0.70
N ALA A 403 -7.31 -12.90 -1.83
CA ALA A 403 -8.02 -14.05 -2.35
C ALA A 403 -7.59 -14.34 -3.79
N GLN A 404 -7.50 -15.62 -4.13
CA GLN A 404 -7.26 -16.13 -5.49
C GLN A 404 -8.55 -16.79 -5.98
N LEU A 405 -9.22 -16.19 -6.95
CA LEU A 405 -10.55 -16.60 -7.40
C LEU A 405 -10.51 -17.07 -8.86
N SER A 406 -11.19 -18.17 -9.15
CA SER A 406 -11.47 -18.58 -10.54
C SER A 406 -12.64 -17.76 -11.08
N VAL A 407 -12.55 -17.33 -12.32
CA VAL A 407 -13.60 -16.60 -13.03
C VAL A 407 -13.81 -17.24 -14.41
N PRO A 408 -15.04 -17.24 -14.94
CA PRO A 408 -15.29 -17.75 -16.28
C PRO A 408 -14.74 -16.82 -17.36
N PHE A 409 -14.74 -17.29 -18.61
CA PHE A 409 -14.53 -16.43 -19.76
C PHE A 409 -15.59 -15.33 -19.84
N GLY A 410 -15.19 -14.11 -20.16
CA GLY A 410 -16.11 -12.98 -20.40
C GLY A 410 -15.76 -11.70 -19.64
N THR A 411 -16.78 -10.88 -19.41
CA THR A 411 -16.67 -9.60 -18.72
C THR A 411 -17.08 -9.71 -17.26
N HIS A 412 -16.33 -9.05 -16.40
CA HIS A 412 -16.55 -9.07 -14.96
C HIS A 412 -16.51 -7.67 -14.38
N THR A 413 -17.27 -7.47 -13.30
CA THR A 413 -17.20 -6.27 -12.48
C THR A 413 -16.96 -6.69 -11.03
N ILE A 414 -16.08 -5.97 -10.34
CA ILE A 414 -15.88 -6.13 -8.90
C ILE A 414 -15.89 -4.78 -8.21
N ARG A 415 -16.59 -4.68 -7.08
CA ARG A 415 -16.80 -3.43 -6.33
C ARG A 415 -16.57 -3.65 -4.85
N GLY A 416 -16.04 -2.63 -4.18
CA GLY A 416 -15.83 -2.60 -2.74
C GLY A 416 -16.18 -1.24 -2.14
N SER A 417 -16.37 -1.20 -0.81
CA SER A 417 -16.56 0.04 -0.05
C SER A 417 -15.26 0.83 0.10
N GLU A 418 -14.13 0.13 0.17
CA GLU A 418 -12.79 0.71 0.22
C GLU A 418 -11.98 0.34 -1.03
N PRO A 419 -10.92 1.12 -1.37
CA PRO A 419 -10.02 0.78 -2.48
C PRO A 419 -9.34 -0.57 -2.24
N PHE A 420 -9.24 -1.37 -3.31
CA PHE A 420 -8.59 -2.69 -3.31
C PHE A 420 -7.81 -2.91 -4.61
N GLY A 421 -6.84 -3.82 -4.63
CA GLY A 421 -6.05 -4.18 -5.81
C GLY A 421 -6.65 -5.38 -6.54
N LEU A 422 -6.52 -5.40 -7.87
CA LEU A 422 -7.01 -6.48 -8.72
C LEU A 422 -5.98 -6.82 -9.80
N TYR A 423 -5.66 -8.11 -9.94
CA TYR A 423 -4.81 -8.67 -10.99
C TYR A 423 -5.56 -9.76 -11.71
N ASN A 424 -5.53 -9.74 -13.05
CA ASN A 424 -6.20 -10.70 -13.92
C ASN A 424 -5.17 -11.51 -14.70
N TYR A 425 -5.32 -12.82 -14.70
CA TYR A 425 -4.42 -13.72 -15.40
C TYR A 425 -5.10 -15.04 -15.77
N GLY A 426 -4.47 -15.79 -16.67
CA GLY A 426 -4.95 -17.12 -17.07
C GLY A 426 -3.84 -18.03 -17.57
N PHE A 427 -4.13 -19.32 -17.51
CA PHE A 427 -3.25 -20.37 -18.01
C PHE A 427 -4.02 -21.27 -18.99
N GLY A 428 -3.33 -21.65 -20.05
CA GLY A 428 -3.84 -22.58 -21.05
C GLY A 428 -3.69 -24.03 -20.60
N PHE A 429 -4.66 -24.86 -21.00
CA PHE A 429 -4.72 -26.29 -20.77
C PHE A 429 -5.06 -27.02 -22.08
N GLY A 430 -5.01 -28.35 -22.08
CA GLY A 430 -5.40 -29.15 -23.24
C GLY A 430 -4.69 -28.70 -24.51
N ARG A 431 -5.45 -28.18 -25.48
CA ARG A 431 -4.91 -27.69 -26.76
C ARG A 431 -4.16 -26.37 -26.66
N ASP A 432 -4.44 -25.60 -25.61
CA ASP A 432 -3.82 -24.32 -25.32
C ASP A 432 -2.77 -24.44 -24.17
N ALA A 433 -2.38 -25.68 -23.83
CA ALA A 433 -1.38 -25.96 -22.81
C ALA A 433 -0.05 -25.23 -23.08
N TYR A 434 0.68 -24.91 -22.00
CA TYR A 434 1.97 -24.22 -22.05
C TYR A 434 1.84 -22.79 -22.59
N ASP A 435 0.81 -22.09 -22.17
CA ASP A 435 0.58 -20.69 -22.49
C ASP A 435 0.03 -19.93 -21.27
N ALA A 436 0.23 -18.63 -21.22
CA ALA A 436 -0.22 -17.78 -20.14
C ALA A 436 -0.50 -16.36 -20.63
N TYR A 437 -1.32 -15.63 -19.89
CA TYR A 437 -1.45 -14.18 -20.00
C TYR A 437 -1.66 -13.55 -18.63
N GLY A 438 -1.28 -12.30 -18.49
CA GLY A 438 -1.59 -11.52 -17.28
C GLY A 438 -1.55 -10.02 -17.56
N ASN A 439 -2.30 -9.27 -16.78
CA ASN A 439 -2.23 -7.82 -16.80
C ASN A 439 -2.75 -7.23 -15.48
N MET A 440 -2.42 -5.97 -15.21
CA MET A 440 -3.15 -5.22 -14.20
C MET A 440 -4.57 -4.97 -14.71
N SER A 441 -5.57 -5.20 -13.85
CA SER A 441 -6.97 -5.00 -14.22
C SER A 441 -7.41 -3.54 -14.16
N GLY A 442 -6.57 -2.68 -13.66
CA GLY A 442 -6.80 -1.25 -13.51
C GLY A 442 -6.14 -0.66 -12.28
N GLN A 443 -5.91 0.62 -12.31
CA GLN A 443 -5.48 1.42 -11.15
C GLN A 443 -5.79 2.90 -11.37
N SER A 444 -5.63 3.71 -10.32
CA SER A 444 -5.47 5.15 -10.44
C SER A 444 -4.08 5.48 -10.99
N PHE A 445 -3.98 6.62 -11.69
CA PHE A 445 -2.72 7.20 -12.17
C PHE A 445 -2.56 8.63 -11.66
N GLU A 446 -3.24 8.97 -10.56
CA GLU A 446 -3.07 10.25 -9.91
C GLU A 446 -1.63 10.41 -9.44
N GLU A 447 -1.13 11.64 -9.55
CA GLU A 447 0.20 11.96 -9.06
C GLU A 447 0.24 11.82 -7.53
N ILE A 448 1.09 10.93 -7.04
CA ILE A 448 1.32 10.78 -5.61
C ILE A 448 2.27 11.89 -5.17
N ARG A 449 1.69 12.99 -4.68
CA ARG A 449 2.49 14.10 -4.14
C ARG A 449 3.12 13.70 -2.82
N PRO A 450 4.40 14.04 -2.60
CA PRO A 450 5.01 13.86 -1.29
C PRO A 450 4.22 14.64 -0.24
N GLN A 451 3.50 13.94 0.62
CA GLN A 451 2.85 14.53 1.77
C GLN A 451 3.86 14.57 2.93
N ARG A 452 3.79 15.62 3.76
CA ARG A 452 4.57 15.65 4.99
C ARG A 452 3.98 14.61 5.93
N ASP A 453 4.83 13.73 6.42
CA ASP A 453 4.46 12.78 7.45
C ASP A 453 4.25 13.54 8.78
N THR A 454 3.02 13.52 9.26
CA THR A 454 2.59 14.21 10.50
C THR A 454 1.79 13.30 11.41
N ILE A 455 1.65 12.03 11.05
CA ILE A 455 0.79 11.10 11.75
C ILE A 455 1.67 10.06 12.44
N PRO A 456 1.56 9.91 13.77
CA PRO A 456 2.35 8.92 14.51
C PRO A 456 2.09 7.48 14.07
N PRO A 457 3.03 6.55 14.32
CA PRO A 457 2.83 5.13 14.07
C PRO A 457 1.57 4.57 14.72
N LEU A 458 0.87 3.68 14.05
CA LEU A 458 -0.26 2.92 14.61
C LEU A 458 0.25 1.73 15.41
N ALA A 459 -0.48 1.36 16.47
CA ALA A 459 -0.16 0.21 17.29
C ALA A 459 -1.31 -0.81 17.33
N GLU A 460 -1.00 -2.07 17.14
CA GLU A 460 -1.95 -3.20 17.23
C GLU A 460 -1.40 -4.30 18.13
N GLY A 461 -2.24 -4.86 18.98
CA GLY A 461 -1.88 -5.94 19.90
C GLY A 461 -2.41 -7.30 19.47
N PHE A 462 -1.60 -8.35 19.62
CA PHE A 462 -1.95 -9.72 19.24
C PHE A 462 -1.51 -10.71 20.31
N VAL A 463 -2.40 -11.61 20.70
CA VAL A 463 -2.03 -12.76 21.56
C VAL A 463 -1.39 -13.83 20.67
N ARG A 464 -0.19 -14.29 21.04
CA ARG A 464 0.54 -15.38 20.37
C ARG A 464 0.85 -16.48 21.38
N ARG A 465 0.10 -17.58 21.35
CA ARG A 465 0.25 -18.70 22.31
C ARG A 465 0.40 -18.22 23.75
N ASP A 466 1.64 -18.15 24.26
CA ASP A 466 1.95 -17.75 25.64
C ASP A 466 2.49 -16.32 25.76
N ASP A 467 2.68 -15.60 24.61
CA ASP A 467 3.23 -14.26 24.53
C ASP A 467 2.22 -13.27 23.98
N TYR A 468 2.47 -11.99 24.24
CA TYR A 468 1.75 -10.89 23.61
C TYR A 468 2.70 -10.12 22.69
N ALA A 469 2.24 -9.78 21.50
CA ALA A 469 2.98 -8.95 20.57
C ALA A 469 2.28 -7.62 20.32
N VAL A 470 3.04 -6.52 20.32
CA VAL A 470 2.60 -5.22 19.84
C VAL A 470 3.30 -4.93 18.54
N THR A 471 2.52 -4.71 17.49
CA THR A 471 3.02 -4.34 16.18
C THR A 471 2.79 -2.86 15.95
N PHE A 472 3.87 -2.12 15.77
CA PHE A 472 3.85 -0.72 15.36
C PHE A 472 3.96 -0.64 13.84
N ARG A 473 3.11 0.19 13.21
CA ARG A 473 3.03 0.38 11.76
C ARG A 473 3.18 1.84 11.40
N ASP A 474 3.99 2.09 10.40
CA ASP A 474 4.15 3.37 9.74
C ASP A 474 4.22 3.11 8.23
N ASP A 475 3.08 2.67 7.67
CA ASP A 475 2.95 2.14 6.30
C ASP A 475 1.86 2.84 5.47
N ARG A 476 1.41 4.05 5.87
CA ARG A 476 0.49 4.89 5.09
C ARG A 476 1.24 5.61 3.96
N ALA A 477 0.51 6.19 3.03
CA ALA A 477 1.07 6.80 1.82
C ALA A 477 2.13 7.89 2.06
N ALA A 478 1.97 8.68 3.14
CA ALA A 478 2.87 9.77 3.51
C ALA A 478 3.99 9.33 4.47
N ASP A 479 3.86 8.16 5.08
CA ASP A 479 4.71 7.71 6.17
C ASP A 479 6.15 7.46 5.70
N LYS A 480 7.09 7.65 6.61
CA LYS A 480 8.53 7.47 6.36
C LYS A 480 9.09 6.18 6.96
N GLY A 481 8.26 5.45 7.69
CA GLY A 481 8.64 4.24 8.39
C GLY A 481 9.21 4.50 9.79
N MET A 482 9.42 3.41 10.52
CA MET A 482 9.85 3.42 11.90
C MET A 482 11.31 3.81 12.07
N ALA A 483 11.61 4.65 13.06
CA ALA A 483 12.96 5.00 13.49
C ALA A 483 13.37 4.25 14.76
N ALA A 484 12.47 4.13 15.75
CA ALA A 484 12.80 3.51 17.04
C ALA A 484 11.55 3.02 17.78
N VAL A 485 11.76 2.01 18.63
CA VAL A 485 10.84 1.64 19.71
C VAL A 485 11.63 1.57 21.01
N LYS A 486 11.09 2.13 22.11
CA LYS A 486 11.72 2.17 23.43
C LYS A 486 10.75 1.76 24.53
N VAL A 487 11.26 1.08 25.54
CA VAL A 487 10.55 0.87 26.80
C VAL A 487 10.66 2.14 27.63
N VAL A 488 9.53 2.73 27.97
CA VAL A 488 9.44 3.94 28.80
C VAL A 488 9.27 3.55 30.29
N PHE A 489 8.47 2.52 30.52
CA PHE A 489 8.20 1.98 31.85
C PHE A 489 7.96 0.47 31.74
N SER A 490 8.38 -0.28 32.74
CA SER A 490 8.11 -1.72 32.83
C SER A 490 7.99 -2.16 34.29
N ASN A 491 6.95 -2.95 34.59
CA ASN A 491 6.75 -3.64 35.86
C ASN A 491 6.19 -5.04 35.57
N ALA A 492 6.90 -6.09 36.04
CA ALA A 492 6.58 -7.49 35.85
C ALA A 492 6.43 -7.96 34.38
N LEU A 493 6.83 -7.13 33.41
CA LEU A 493 6.85 -7.40 31.98
C LEU A 493 8.22 -7.05 31.39
N GLU A 494 8.64 -7.76 30.37
CA GLU A 494 9.78 -7.41 29.53
C GLU A 494 9.39 -7.36 28.07
N ALA A 495 10.12 -6.55 27.28
CA ALA A 495 9.94 -6.41 25.86
C ALA A 495 11.18 -6.85 25.09
N GLU A 496 11.00 -7.75 24.13
CA GLU A 496 12.01 -8.13 23.15
C GLU A 496 11.81 -7.24 21.90
N ILE A 497 12.65 -6.20 21.78
CA ILE A 497 12.62 -5.26 20.67
C ILE A 497 13.63 -5.72 19.63
N PRO A 498 13.22 -6.00 18.36
CA PRO A 498 14.14 -6.38 17.30
C PRO A 498 15.07 -5.21 16.92
N LYS A 499 16.18 -5.52 16.23
CA LYS A 499 16.99 -4.48 15.59
C LYS A 499 16.15 -3.76 14.54
N ILE A 500 16.01 -2.44 14.65
CA ILE A 500 15.19 -1.63 13.76
C ILE A 500 16.11 -1.01 12.70
N GLU A 501 15.85 -1.34 11.44
CA GLU A 501 16.45 -0.64 10.30
C GLU A 501 15.62 0.61 10.00
N SER A 502 16.29 1.76 9.89
CA SER A 502 15.67 3.07 9.65
C SER A 502 14.74 3.03 8.42
N GLY A 503 13.50 3.47 8.58
CA GLY A 503 12.48 3.49 7.53
C GLY A 503 11.73 2.17 7.32
N VAL A 504 11.92 1.17 8.20
CA VAL A 504 11.12 -0.06 8.15
C VAL A 504 9.63 0.25 8.41
N PRO A 505 8.69 -0.30 7.62
CA PRO A 505 7.29 0.07 7.73
C PRO A 505 6.57 -0.53 8.96
N LEU A 506 7.17 -1.55 9.56
CA LEU A 506 6.54 -2.33 10.61
C LEU A 506 7.59 -2.86 11.59
N VAL A 507 7.30 -2.75 12.89
CA VAL A 507 8.10 -3.32 13.96
C VAL A 507 7.19 -4.09 14.91
N SER A 508 7.46 -5.39 15.11
CA SER A 508 6.73 -6.21 16.08
C SER A 508 7.59 -6.45 17.31
N VAL A 509 7.07 -6.05 18.47
CA VAL A 509 7.72 -6.17 19.78
C VAL A 509 7.03 -7.29 20.55
N ARG A 510 7.79 -8.27 21.02
CA ARG A 510 7.26 -9.34 21.85
C ARG A 510 7.32 -8.95 23.32
N ILE A 511 6.22 -9.18 24.03
CA ILE A 511 6.08 -8.85 25.46
C ILE A 511 5.82 -10.14 26.22
N ARG A 512 6.58 -10.34 27.30
CA ARG A 512 6.49 -11.52 28.17
C ARG A 512 6.46 -11.12 29.64
N PRO A 513 5.81 -11.92 30.50
CA PRO A 513 6.01 -11.81 31.94
C PRO A 513 7.45 -12.12 32.30
N ASN A 514 8.09 -11.25 33.07
CA ASN A 514 9.41 -11.52 33.66
C ASN A 514 9.31 -11.97 35.12
N VAL A 515 8.13 -11.89 35.73
CA VAL A 515 7.78 -12.39 37.04
C VAL A 515 6.55 -13.29 36.92
N PRO A 516 6.69 -14.63 37.05
CA PRO A 516 5.55 -15.55 36.92
C PRO A 516 4.48 -15.31 38.00
N GLY A 517 3.19 -15.45 37.62
CA GLY A 517 2.07 -15.34 38.55
C GLY A 517 1.76 -13.92 39.05
N VAL A 518 2.37 -12.91 38.46
CA VAL A 518 2.20 -11.52 38.85
C VAL A 518 1.62 -10.72 37.69
N SER A 519 0.60 -9.91 37.96
CA SER A 519 0.08 -8.92 37.00
C SER A 519 1.10 -7.81 36.79
N GLY A 520 1.12 -7.20 35.60
CA GLY A 520 2.12 -6.20 35.28
C GLY A 520 1.72 -5.21 34.18
N ARG A 521 2.61 -4.26 33.97
CA ARG A 521 2.40 -3.17 33.01
C ARG A 521 3.70 -2.82 32.30
N ILE A 522 3.62 -2.54 31.00
CA ILE A 522 4.72 -1.98 30.22
C ILE A 522 4.22 -0.84 29.35
N VAL A 523 5.00 0.23 29.27
CA VAL A 523 4.75 1.38 28.39
C VAL A 523 5.82 1.43 27.33
N LEU A 524 5.39 1.41 26.07
CA LEU A 524 6.27 1.51 24.90
C LEU A 524 6.06 2.87 24.23
N GLN A 525 7.14 3.44 23.70
CA GLN A 525 7.13 4.57 22.79
C GLN A 525 7.67 4.11 21.45
N ALA A 526 6.90 4.30 20.39
CA ALA A 526 7.31 4.09 19.01
C ALA A 526 7.45 5.45 18.32
N THR A 527 8.54 5.66 17.59
CA THR A 527 8.84 6.90 16.88
C THR A 527 9.16 6.59 15.42
N ASP A 528 8.60 7.36 14.48
CA ASP A 528 8.88 7.28 13.05
C ASP A 528 10.10 8.14 12.64
N GLU A 529 10.49 8.06 11.37
CA GLU A 529 11.58 8.85 10.78
C GLU A 529 11.25 10.36 10.64
N ALA A 530 9.98 10.73 10.76
CA ALA A 530 9.55 12.13 10.77
C ALA A 530 9.57 12.75 12.17
N GLY A 531 9.74 11.93 13.22
CA GLY A 531 9.77 12.34 14.62
C GLY A 531 8.43 12.28 15.32
N ASN A 532 7.35 11.78 14.67
CA ASN A 532 6.08 11.58 15.35
C ASN A 532 6.14 10.35 16.25
N SER A 533 5.48 10.39 17.40
CA SER A 533 5.55 9.32 18.39
C SER A 533 4.19 8.87 18.88
N THR A 534 4.02 7.55 19.01
CA THR A 534 2.90 6.89 19.67
C THR A 534 3.36 6.26 20.96
N TYR A 535 2.54 6.38 22.00
CA TYR A 535 2.72 5.68 23.27
C TYR A 535 1.63 4.62 23.41
N VAL A 536 2.00 3.46 23.88
CA VAL A 536 1.05 2.39 24.23
C VAL A 536 1.38 1.80 25.58
N THR A 537 0.34 1.49 26.33
CA THR A 537 0.40 0.75 27.57
C THR A 537 -0.16 -0.65 27.36
N VAL A 538 0.63 -1.66 27.66
CA VAL A 538 0.17 -3.04 27.73
C VAL A 538 0.06 -3.44 29.19
N CYS A 539 -1.14 -3.83 29.60
CA CYS A 539 -1.38 -4.44 30.89
C CYS A 539 -1.54 -5.94 30.72
N HIS A 540 -0.99 -6.73 31.62
CA HIS A 540 -1.38 -8.12 31.76
C HIS A 540 -1.95 -8.37 33.17
N ALA A 541 -3.08 -9.04 33.22
CA ALA A 541 -3.70 -9.51 34.46
C ALA A 541 -3.50 -11.02 34.56
N PHE A 542 -2.90 -11.47 35.67
CA PHE A 542 -2.78 -12.90 35.97
C PHE A 542 -4.05 -13.37 36.68
N ASP A 543 -4.63 -14.45 36.19
CA ASP A 543 -5.75 -15.14 36.85
C ASP A 543 -5.24 -16.40 37.54
N PRO A 544 -5.18 -16.42 38.88
CA PRO A 544 -4.68 -17.58 39.63
C PRO A 544 -5.57 -18.82 39.51
N GLN A 545 -6.85 -18.69 39.12
CA GLN A 545 -7.77 -19.82 38.99
C GLN A 545 -7.54 -20.60 37.70
N SER A 546 -7.25 -19.89 36.61
CA SER A 546 -7.01 -20.50 35.30
C SER A 546 -5.55 -20.66 34.95
N ASP A 547 -4.63 -20.11 35.76
CA ASP A 547 -3.18 -20.01 35.48
C ASP A 547 -2.87 -19.37 34.13
N ARG A 548 -3.61 -18.30 33.80
CA ARG A 548 -3.52 -17.61 32.52
C ARG A 548 -3.35 -16.09 32.69
N TYR A 549 -2.80 -15.49 31.64
CA TYR A 549 -2.67 -14.05 31.52
C TYR A 549 -3.67 -13.51 30.50
N ALA A 550 -4.38 -12.45 30.89
CA ALA A 550 -5.21 -11.64 29.99
C ALA A 550 -4.44 -10.34 29.67
N TYR A 551 -4.29 -10.04 28.39
CA TYR A 551 -3.58 -8.84 27.92
C TYR A 551 -4.56 -7.81 27.41
N THR A 552 -4.31 -6.53 27.72
CA THR A 552 -5.02 -5.38 27.16
C THR A 552 -4.02 -4.36 26.64
N LEU A 553 -4.34 -3.74 25.50
CA LEU A 553 -3.57 -2.64 24.88
C LEU A 553 -4.39 -1.36 24.98
N SER A 554 -3.74 -0.28 25.40
CA SER A 554 -4.28 1.08 25.42
C SER A 554 -3.31 2.04 24.76
N GLU A 555 -3.82 2.98 23.95
CA GLU A 555 -3.03 4.08 23.39
C GLU A 555 -2.80 5.21 24.43
N ASP A 556 -3.37 5.08 25.60
CA ASP A 556 -3.11 6.00 26.70
C ASP A 556 -1.83 5.59 27.45
N ARG A 557 -0.85 6.48 27.47
CA ARG A 557 0.41 6.32 28.22
C ARG A 557 0.18 6.06 29.72
N ASP A 558 -0.84 6.68 30.27
CA ASP A 558 -1.16 6.66 31.70
C ASP A 558 -2.32 5.69 32.02
N ALA A 559 -2.65 4.77 31.08
CA ALA A 559 -3.71 3.78 31.27
C ALA A 559 -3.52 2.99 32.58
N VAL A 560 -4.61 2.83 33.30
CA VAL A 560 -4.65 2.13 34.59
C VAL A 560 -4.82 0.64 34.35
N CYS A 561 -3.87 -0.17 34.77
CA CYS A 561 -3.99 -1.60 34.76
C CYS A 561 -4.74 -2.11 36.01
N ALA A 562 -5.22 -3.34 35.98
CA ALA A 562 -6.02 -3.89 37.10
C ALA A 562 -5.27 -3.88 38.44
N GLU A 563 -3.96 -4.06 38.43
CA GLU A 563 -3.11 -3.98 39.63
C GLU A 563 -2.94 -2.56 40.17
N ASP A 564 -3.11 -1.54 39.35
CA ASP A 564 -3.04 -0.13 39.81
C ASP A 564 -4.27 0.28 40.62
N GLN A 565 -5.34 -0.53 40.61
CA GLN A 565 -6.57 -0.32 41.38
C GLN A 565 -6.50 -0.93 42.79
N ALA A 566 -5.30 -1.24 43.27
CA ALA A 566 -5.13 -1.85 44.60
C ALA A 566 -5.61 -0.93 45.72
N TRP A 567 -6.26 -1.55 46.70
CA TRP A 567 -6.53 -0.91 47.97
C TRP A 567 -5.22 -0.80 48.78
N PHE A 568 -4.99 0.32 49.39
CA PHE A 568 -3.89 0.47 50.32
C PHE A 568 -4.42 0.80 51.72
N ALA A 569 -3.77 0.25 52.72
CA ALA A 569 -4.05 0.54 54.12
C ALA A 569 -2.72 0.91 54.81
N GLY A 570 -2.77 1.90 55.62
CA GLY A 570 -1.63 2.36 56.40
C GLY A 570 -2.04 2.65 57.83
N ALA A 571 -1.13 2.43 58.79
CA ALA A 571 -1.26 2.91 60.14
C ALA A 571 -0.11 3.88 60.43
N TYR A 572 -0.40 4.90 61.20
CA TYR A 572 0.60 5.90 61.58
C TYR A 572 0.46 6.28 63.03
N VAL A 573 1.56 6.60 63.67
CA VAL A 573 1.64 7.08 65.03
C VAL A 573 2.63 8.24 65.09
N GLY A 574 2.32 9.21 65.86
CA GLY A 574 3.19 10.37 66.00
C GLY A 574 3.00 11.07 67.33
N VAL A 575 4.00 11.86 67.71
CA VAL A 575 3.95 12.77 68.86
C VAL A 575 3.96 14.18 68.34
N ALA A 576 2.97 14.97 68.71
CA ALA A 576 2.89 16.37 68.36
C ALA A 576 3.17 17.23 69.57
N HIS A 577 4.09 18.16 69.42
CA HIS A 577 4.25 19.25 70.36
C HIS A 577 3.61 20.51 69.75
N SER A 578 2.49 20.96 70.32
CA SER A 578 1.70 22.04 69.75
C SER A 578 1.89 23.32 70.58
N PHE A 579 2.20 24.38 69.87
CA PHE A 579 2.17 25.74 70.40
C PHE A 579 0.93 26.43 69.84
N HIS A 580 -0.01 26.78 70.72
CA HIS A 580 -1.23 27.43 70.29
C HIS A 580 -1.12 28.93 70.49
N THR A 581 -0.88 29.63 69.42
CA THR A 581 -1.08 31.07 69.38
C THR A 581 -1.92 31.39 68.13
N ALA A 582 -3.20 31.68 68.38
CA ALA A 582 -4.15 32.19 67.39
C ALA A 582 -4.79 31.19 66.40
N SER A 583 -5.99 31.52 65.96
CA SER A 583 -6.87 30.85 65.07
C SER A 583 -6.25 30.60 63.68
N PHE A 584 -6.22 29.35 63.20
CA PHE A 584 -5.94 29.05 61.82
C PHE A 584 -7.22 29.24 61.01
N ILE A 585 -7.17 30.12 60.01
CA ILE A 585 -8.16 30.16 58.93
C ILE A 585 -7.52 29.37 57.77
N ALA A 586 -8.07 28.22 57.49
CA ALA A 586 -7.70 27.47 56.27
C ALA A 586 -8.34 28.17 55.07
N THR A 587 -7.53 28.67 54.15
CA THR A 587 -7.97 29.24 52.88
C THR A 587 -7.59 28.24 51.77
N GLY A 588 -8.57 27.43 51.30
CA GLY A 588 -8.45 26.52 50.18
C GLY A 588 -9.66 25.60 50.06
N GLU A 589 -10.09 25.30 48.87
CA GLU A 589 -11.31 24.54 48.57
C GLU A 589 -11.33 23.08 49.10
N LEU A 590 -10.28 22.62 49.77
CA LEU A 590 -10.14 21.24 50.25
C LEU A 590 -9.67 21.15 51.72
N ALA A 591 -9.84 22.19 52.51
CA ALA A 591 -9.47 22.12 53.92
C ALA A 591 -10.65 21.71 54.81
N PRO A 592 -10.46 20.78 55.78
CA PRO A 592 -11.51 20.41 56.71
C PRO A 592 -11.92 21.58 57.58
N PRO A 593 -13.16 21.66 58.03
CA PRO A 593 -13.62 22.75 58.91
C PRO A 593 -12.82 22.76 60.22
N GLY A 594 -12.20 23.90 60.52
CA GLY A 594 -11.31 24.04 61.64
C GLY A 594 -12.03 23.93 62.99
N VAL A 595 -11.52 23.11 63.86
CA VAL A 595 -11.87 23.13 65.28
C VAL A 595 -11.04 24.22 65.94
N GLY A 596 -11.69 25.19 66.54
CA GLY A 596 -11.02 26.31 67.24
C GLY A 596 -10.36 25.82 68.51
N PHE A 597 -9.10 26.20 68.71
CA PHE A 597 -8.37 25.97 69.96
C PHE A 597 -8.03 27.31 70.64
N SER A 598 -8.16 27.39 71.96
CA SER A 598 -7.64 28.45 72.77
C SER A 598 -6.19 28.21 73.12
N SER A 599 -5.40 29.31 73.33
CA SER A 599 -3.96 29.28 73.53
C SER A 599 -3.48 28.39 74.66
N GLY A 600 -2.48 27.56 74.43
CA GLY A 600 -1.81 26.70 75.44
C GLY A 600 -0.68 25.90 74.81
N GLN A 601 0.28 25.46 75.63
CA GLN A 601 1.30 24.46 75.21
C GLN A 601 0.83 23.11 75.69
N GLY A 602 0.91 22.12 74.83
CA GLY A 602 0.56 20.75 75.14
C GLY A 602 1.38 19.74 74.34
N THR A 603 1.69 18.63 74.95
CA THR A 603 2.29 17.48 74.27
C THR A 603 1.22 16.43 74.11
N GLY A 604 0.91 16.02 72.90
CA GLY A 604 -0.09 15.02 72.61
C GLY A 604 0.46 13.96 71.68
N GLY A 605 -0.15 12.79 71.69
CA GLY A 605 0.07 11.73 70.73
C GLY A 605 -1.09 11.62 69.80
N TRP A 606 -0.83 11.18 68.61
CA TRP A 606 -1.86 10.81 67.65
C TRP A 606 -1.61 9.42 67.06
N VAL A 607 -2.66 8.69 66.83
CA VAL A 607 -2.64 7.41 66.17
C VAL A 607 -3.78 7.41 65.15
N GLY A 608 -3.51 6.85 64.00
CA GLY A 608 -4.54 6.79 62.99
C GLY A 608 -4.32 5.68 61.99
N GLY A 609 -5.38 5.46 61.23
CA GLY A 609 -5.37 4.54 60.10
C GLY A 609 -5.85 5.24 58.85
N MET A 610 -5.40 4.78 57.75
CA MET A 610 -5.78 5.24 56.44
C MET A 610 -6.14 4.03 55.58
N LEU A 611 -7.25 4.13 54.85
CA LEU A 611 -7.68 3.16 53.83
C LEU A 611 -7.99 3.93 52.56
N GLY A 612 -7.38 3.55 51.47
CA GLY A 612 -7.64 4.23 50.21
C GLY A 612 -7.57 3.27 49.03
N LYS A 613 -8.07 3.74 47.90
CA LYS A 613 -8.01 3.05 46.62
C LYS A 613 -7.35 3.94 45.59
N ARG A 614 -6.36 3.42 44.86
CA ARG A 614 -5.77 4.08 43.72
C ARG A 614 -6.75 4.03 42.56
N LEU A 615 -7.09 5.18 41.98
CA LEU A 615 -7.98 5.30 40.82
C LEU A 615 -7.22 5.47 39.50
N THR A 616 -6.05 6.13 39.57
CA THR A 616 -5.15 6.33 38.43
C THR A 616 -3.70 6.23 38.92
N SER A 617 -2.72 6.23 38.04
CA SER A 617 -1.30 6.29 38.38
C SER A 617 -0.92 7.54 39.20
N ARG A 618 -1.74 8.61 39.13
CA ARG A 618 -1.51 9.90 39.78
C ARG A 618 -2.56 10.28 40.82
N PHE A 619 -3.68 9.55 40.89
CA PHE A 619 -4.80 9.91 41.74
C PHE A 619 -5.29 8.76 42.60
N SER A 620 -5.40 8.98 43.89
CA SER A 620 -5.94 8.03 44.85
C SER A 620 -7.01 8.71 45.72
N VAL A 621 -8.05 7.96 46.09
CA VAL A 621 -9.08 8.38 47.02
C VAL A 621 -9.02 7.51 48.26
N GLY A 622 -9.00 8.14 49.44
CA GLY A 622 -8.95 7.39 50.67
C GLY A 622 -9.64 8.13 51.82
N ALA A 623 -9.94 7.38 52.85
CA ALA A 623 -10.41 7.87 54.11
C ALA A 623 -9.32 7.74 55.17
N ARG A 624 -9.15 8.76 55.97
CA ARG A 624 -8.19 8.81 57.09
C ARG A 624 -8.97 9.00 58.39
N LEU A 625 -8.71 8.14 59.34
CA LEU A 625 -9.20 8.29 60.70
C LEU A 625 -8.00 8.59 61.61
N THR A 626 -8.04 9.69 62.29
CA THR A 626 -6.99 10.11 63.26
C THR A 626 -7.62 10.34 64.61
N LEU A 627 -7.06 9.72 65.63
CA LEU A 627 -7.37 9.99 67.00
C LEU A 627 -6.21 10.79 67.58
N GLN A 628 -6.48 11.99 68.09
CA GLN A 628 -5.47 12.87 68.67
C GLN A 628 -5.82 13.20 70.12
N SER A 629 -4.83 13.12 70.97
CA SER A 629 -4.94 13.56 72.36
C SER A 629 -4.05 14.78 72.59
N VAL A 630 -4.62 15.81 73.14
CA VAL A 630 -3.91 17.05 73.51
C VAL A 630 -4.22 17.34 74.96
N GLY A 631 -3.23 17.27 75.85
CA GLY A 631 -3.38 17.63 77.23
C GLY A 631 -4.44 16.93 78.07
N GLY A 632 -4.75 15.66 77.74
CA GLY A 632 -5.71 14.83 78.49
C GLY A 632 -7.17 15.02 78.11
N VAL A 633 -7.48 15.70 77.03
CA VAL A 633 -8.82 15.95 76.53
C VAL A 633 -9.08 15.25 75.19
N LEU A 634 -10.27 14.82 74.99
CA LEU A 634 -10.79 13.98 73.89
C LEU A 634 -10.57 14.55 72.49
N SER A 635 -10.23 13.65 71.60
CA SER A 635 -10.07 13.78 70.18
C SER A 635 -11.36 13.74 69.39
N SER A 636 -11.44 14.43 68.28
CA SER A 636 -12.45 14.29 67.25
C SER A 636 -12.00 13.35 66.17
N ALA A 637 -12.95 12.60 65.58
CA ALA A 637 -12.70 11.79 64.40
C ALA A 637 -13.05 12.62 63.15
N ASP A 638 -12.07 12.86 62.31
CA ASP A 638 -12.28 13.53 61.02
C ASP A 638 -12.20 12.55 59.87
N SER A 639 -13.20 12.56 59.00
CA SER A 639 -13.14 11.91 57.71
C SER A 639 -12.74 12.94 56.65
N THR A 640 -11.56 12.82 56.10
CA THR A 640 -11.06 13.74 55.09
C THR A 640 -10.68 13.00 53.81
N VAL A 641 -10.98 13.58 52.67
CA VAL A 641 -10.40 13.19 51.39
C VAL A 641 -8.95 13.64 51.42
N VAL A 642 -8.04 12.70 51.31
CA VAL A 642 -6.60 12.96 51.42
C VAL A 642 -6.09 13.45 50.05
N PRO A 643 -5.35 14.55 50.02
CA PRO A 643 -4.72 15.00 48.78
C PRO A 643 -3.73 13.99 48.23
N VAL A 644 -3.54 14.08 46.96
CA VAL A 644 -2.80 13.16 46.10
C VAL A 644 -1.33 13.09 46.50
N PHE A 645 -0.76 11.90 46.64
CA PHE A 645 0.69 11.71 46.67
C PHE A 645 1.24 11.73 45.25
N ASP A 646 2.09 12.68 44.92
CA ASP A 646 2.83 12.74 43.67
C ASP A 646 4.16 12.00 43.83
N PRO A 647 4.31 10.79 43.21
CA PRO A 647 5.54 10.02 43.31
C PRO A 647 6.73 10.66 42.59
N GLY A 648 6.51 11.68 41.76
CA GLY A 648 7.58 12.39 41.05
C GLY A 648 8.23 13.50 41.91
N THR A 649 7.57 13.95 42.97
CA THR A 649 8.06 15.02 43.86
C THR A 649 8.21 14.58 45.32
N GLU A 650 7.87 13.32 45.64
CA GLU A 650 7.86 12.74 47.01
C GLU A 650 7.05 13.59 48.03
N SER A 651 6.09 14.36 47.58
CA SER A 651 5.28 15.23 48.43
C SER A 651 3.79 15.03 48.26
N PHE A 652 3.00 15.30 49.33
CA PHE A 652 1.55 15.39 49.24
C PHE A 652 1.15 16.77 48.73
N VAL A 653 0.36 16.87 47.69
CA VAL A 653 -0.20 18.10 47.12
C VAL A 653 -1.69 18.18 47.46
#